data_6d71576bcbc152011ec816ceca01482a
#
_entry.id   6d71576bcbc152011ec816ceca01482a
#
_cell.length_a   1.000
_cell.length_b   1.000
_cell.length_c   1.000
_cell.angle_alpha   90.00
_cell.angle_beta   90.00
_cell.angle_gamma   90.00
#
_symmetry.space_group_name_H-M   'P 1'
#
loop_
_entity.id
_entity.type
_entity.pdbx_description
1 polymer ?
#
loop_
_entity_poly.entity_id
_entity_poly.type
_entity_poly.pdbx_seq_one_letter_code
_entity_poly.pdbx_strand_id
1 'polypeptide(L)'
;MGVGPVPAERRQTTVTTGPGPPLLASRLAPGPLPGPVVVRPRLLRRLDEGTAVPVTLVAAPAGWGKTTLLTSWYQAATGRDRPDLGWVSVEGGDDGERLWSYLVAALRPAVGPSRSAALDGPPRPDQLEVLAAAIAARERPVLLVLDDLHRITDPAAVAGLEFLLRHCEQRLRLVAGARAGVPLAVHRWRLAGELTELGPDDLAFTGDEVADLLTAHGAALPAEGVRRLRERTGGWPAALRLAALALPGQPDPARWVGQLGSDQPDIAGYLREEVLGGLDPDDRELLRTTAMADAACAGLADAVTDRPDTGARLAELAGVGGVLRHDDGRPPWYRCHPLLADLLRDELDRLPAEHVRELHRRAAGWYAANGRPADGLRHALTGGDWAGATELFLTTWPELAPYDGERPAAPPPPPAETMVRDPELALACAAERAYAGDISAAEGYLRSAGTAGELPVPRRQRFARLIAAVELAVVRWSDDIPAVRAAAARLLATHSATRASEAPDRPPPVAEPRGTIVEDADGWAVAGTALGLADVAAGELGSAERQLEAASLTARTAGWVRTELAGASRVALLRAIRGALRQAETGARTALALPPCQGWSCRIDCGYAYLALAVVALLRDQPEEVAANLALAEPATVEPVAGAVVALCRSHLVRDAGDHAAGHRLLVAAREQLGGSEGELDRWLRAAEADLRAARGDLDTARELLAGAGPELAVGLARVELRAGDDRTAEAALPNWQAAEAADWPLPVRVEAAVLHVVLAERAGDGRRAHRTLEVALDLAGEEGVRRPFTRADPAVRDLLAAHLDTGTAYWSAVSDLVRGAEEPTERAGPTGAALAEPLTEREVTILRYLQSILSNVEIAAELSLSINTVKTHVRNIYRKLDATRRREAVRRARDLRLI
;
A
#
# COMPACT_ATOMS: atom_id res chain seq x y z
N MET A 1 45.32 -45.73 9.57
CA MET A 1 46.28 -44.80 8.94
C MET A 1 45.70 -43.43 9.10
N GLY A 2 46.27 -42.69 10.04
CA GLY A 2 45.78 -41.34 10.36
C GLY A 2 46.23 -40.34 9.28
N VAL A 3 45.29 -39.56 8.81
CA VAL A 3 45.61 -38.36 8.03
C VAL A 3 45.76 -37.23 9.07
N GLY A 4 47.01 -36.77 9.23
CA GLY A 4 47.32 -35.65 10.09
C GLY A 4 46.71 -34.33 9.57
N PRO A 5 46.47 -33.33 10.43
CA PRO A 5 45.93 -32.04 10.02
C PRO A 5 46.95 -31.30 9.14
N VAL A 6 46.45 -30.82 8.00
CA VAL A 6 47.19 -29.88 7.14
C VAL A 6 47.45 -28.61 7.94
N PRO A 7 48.70 -28.07 7.96
CA PRO A 7 48.99 -26.86 8.70
C PRO A 7 48.21 -25.67 8.07
N ALA A 8 47.45 -24.93 8.91
CA ALA A 8 46.83 -23.71 8.53
C ALA A 8 47.91 -22.68 8.14
N GLU A 9 48.00 -22.33 6.85
CA GLU A 9 48.79 -21.19 6.41
C GLU A 9 48.37 -19.96 7.20
N ARG A 10 49.31 -19.37 7.93
CA ARG A 10 49.15 -18.08 8.61
C ARG A 10 48.87 -17.06 7.50
N ARG A 11 47.57 -16.67 7.34
CA ARG A 11 47.19 -15.57 6.50
C ARG A 11 47.93 -14.33 7.02
N GLN A 12 48.70 -13.67 6.14
CA GLN A 12 49.32 -12.39 6.45
C GLN A 12 48.21 -11.42 6.88
N THR A 13 48.29 -10.94 8.13
CA THR A 13 47.29 -10.03 8.72
C THR A 13 47.45 -8.58 8.24
N THR A 14 48.53 -8.28 7.54
CA THR A 14 48.87 -6.94 7.02
C THR A 14 49.35 -7.03 5.57
N VAL A 15 48.96 -6.05 4.75
CA VAL A 15 49.44 -5.84 3.39
C VAL A 15 50.36 -4.63 3.43
N THR A 16 51.67 -4.82 3.18
CA THR A 16 52.62 -3.70 3.09
C THR A 16 52.66 -3.23 1.63
N THR A 17 52.23 -2.01 1.38
CA THR A 17 52.04 -1.45 0.03
C THR A 17 53.04 -0.36 -0.37
N GLY A 18 53.93 0.07 0.55
CA GLY A 18 54.85 1.20 0.37
C GLY A 18 55.46 1.67 1.70
N PRO A 19 56.13 2.84 1.76
CA PRO A 19 56.74 3.40 2.98
C PRO A 19 55.70 3.87 4.04
N GLY A 20 54.40 3.76 3.80
CA GLY A 20 53.31 4.13 4.73
C GLY A 20 53.05 3.05 5.81
N PRO A 21 52.17 3.35 6.82
CA PRO A 21 51.77 2.41 7.84
C PRO A 21 51.04 1.20 7.21
N PRO A 22 51.25 -0.03 7.75
CA PRO A 22 50.70 -1.22 7.20
C PRO A 22 49.14 -1.19 7.17
N LEU A 23 48.56 -1.67 6.04
CA LEU A 23 47.11 -1.74 5.88
C LEU A 23 46.59 -3.11 6.39
N LEU A 24 45.45 -3.13 7.02
CA LEU A 24 44.78 -4.34 7.50
C LEU A 24 44.11 -5.08 6.32
N ALA A 25 44.51 -6.31 6.05
CA ALA A 25 43.93 -7.12 5.00
C ALA A 25 42.45 -7.39 5.21
N SER A 26 41.98 -7.40 6.48
CA SER A 26 40.57 -7.58 6.83
C SER A 26 39.65 -6.45 6.37
N ARG A 27 40.21 -5.26 6.07
CA ARG A 27 39.46 -4.13 5.54
C ARG A 27 39.43 -4.06 4.01
N LEU A 28 40.29 -4.83 3.35
CA LEU A 28 40.42 -4.91 1.89
C LEU A 28 39.68 -6.13 1.32
N ALA A 29 38.93 -6.83 2.15
CA ALA A 29 38.10 -7.97 1.76
C ALA A 29 36.88 -8.05 2.68
N PRO A 30 35.75 -8.59 2.19
CA PRO A 30 34.61 -8.80 3.07
C PRO A 30 34.94 -9.80 4.18
N GLY A 31 34.39 -9.55 5.36
CA GLY A 31 34.49 -10.49 6.48
C GLY A 31 33.74 -11.80 6.22
N PRO A 32 33.96 -12.83 7.07
CA PRO A 32 33.17 -14.06 6.97
C PRO A 32 31.70 -13.78 7.25
N LEU A 33 30.81 -14.47 6.52
CA LEU A 33 29.37 -14.39 6.78
C LEU A 33 29.07 -15.02 8.15
N PRO A 34 28.21 -14.38 8.96
CA PRO A 34 27.95 -14.82 10.33
C PRO A 34 26.91 -15.97 10.34
N GLY A 35 27.35 -17.22 10.44
CA GLY A 35 26.49 -18.41 10.58
C GLY A 35 25.61 -18.70 9.35
N PRO A 36 24.51 -19.41 9.46
CA PRO A 36 23.63 -19.68 8.35
C PRO A 36 22.99 -18.37 7.85
N VAL A 37 23.21 -18.06 6.57
CA VAL A 37 22.70 -16.88 5.88
C VAL A 37 21.74 -17.31 4.79
N VAL A 38 20.57 -16.68 4.77
CA VAL A 38 19.62 -16.86 3.67
C VAL A 38 20.12 -16.08 2.45
N VAL A 39 20.32 -16.81 1.36
CA VAL A 39 20.63 -16.18 0.07
C VAL A 39 19.34 -15.54 -0.45
N ARG A 40 19.44 -14.28 -0.87
CA ARG A 40 18.29 -13.48 -1.31
C ARG A 40 18.43 -13.13 -2.80
N PRO A 41 18.02 -14.04 -3.71
CA PRO A 41 18.28 -13.91 -5.15
C PRO A 41 17.72 -12.62 -5.75
N ARG A 42 16.58 -12.12 -5.24
CA ARG A 42 15.98 -10.87 -5.68
C ARG A 42 16.88 -9.65 -5.46
N LEU A 43 17.59 -9.62 -4.32
CA LEU A 43 18.50 -8.52 -3.98
C LEU A 43 19.83 -8.65 -4.72
N LEU A 44 20.34 -9.88 -4.89
CA LEU A 44 21.56 -10.11 -5.67
C LEU A 44 21.36 -9.66 -7.12
N ARG A 45 20.24 -10.01 -7.74
CA ARG A 45 19.89 -9.54 -9.09
C ARG A 45 19.79 -8.01 -9.15
N ARG A 46 19.15 -7.39 -8.16
CA ARG A 46 19.02 -5.94 -8.12
C ARG A 46 20.36 -5.22 -7.94
N LEU A 47 21.31 -5.82 -7.21
CA LEU A 47 22.69 -5.32 -7.15
C LEU A 47 23.42 -5.52 -8.50
N ASP A 48 23.24 -6.66 -9.14
CA ASP A 48 23.83 -6.91 -10.48
C ASP A 48 23.29 -5.89 -11.50
N GLU A 49 21.98 -5.67 -11.54
CA GLU A 49 21.34 -4.65 -12.38
C GLU A 49 21.83 -3.24 -12.03
N GLY A 50 21.97 -2.94 -10.74
CA GLY A 50 22.50 -1.69 -10.23
C GLY A 50 23.93 -1.39 -10.69
N THR A 51 24.74 -2.41 -10.94
CA THR A 51 26.09 -2.19 -11.50
C THR A 51 26.09 -1.73 -12.96
N ALA A 52 24.96 -1.60 -13.61
CA ALA A 52 24.83 -0.96 -14.92
C ALA A 52 25.04 0.56 -14.85
N VAL A 53 24.78 1.19 -13.70
CA VAL A 53 24.93 2.63 -13.49
C VAL A 53 26.16 2.93 -12.61
N PRO A 54 26.65 4.20 -12.56
CA PRO A 54 27.85 4.56 -11.82
C PRO A 54 27.78 4.34 -10.31
N VAL A 55 26.61 4.50 -9.68
CA VAL A 55 26.43 4.40 -8.23
C VAL A 55 25.27 3.47 -7.88
N THR A 56 25.55 2.47 -7.04
CA THR A 56 24.55 1.63 -6.38
C THR A 56 24.68 1.82 -4.86
N LEU A 57 23.61 2.27 -4.23
CA LEU A 57 23.59 2.58 -2.83
C LEU A 57 22.63 1.66 -2.08
N VAL A 58 23.14 0.95 -1.07
CA VAL A 58 22.35 0.18 -0.11
C VAL A 58 22.26 1.00 1.17
N ALA A 59 21.19 1.78 1.31
CA ALA A 59 21.00 2.72 2.40
C ALA A 59 19.94 2.21 3.39
N ALA A 60 20.37 1.81 4.58
CA ALA A 60 19.46 1.34 5.62
C ALA A 60 20.10 1.48 7.02
N PRO A 61 19.31 1.48 8.11
CA PRO A 61 19.80 1.55 9.48
C PRO A 61 20.68 0.36 9.90
N ALA A 62 21.10 0.36 11.17
CA ALA A 62 21.76 -0.79 11.78
C ALA A 62 20.86 -2.05 11.72
N GLY A 63 21.49 -3.22 11.57
CA GLY A 63 20.78 -4.50 11.59
C GLY A 63 19.97 -4.86 10.34
N TRP A 64 19.95 -4.04 9.29
CA TRP A 64 19.23 -4.33 8.03
C TRP A 64 20.01 -5.24 7.07
N GLY A 65 21.13 -5.77 7.49
CA GLY A 65 21.88 -6.78 6.74
C GLY A 65 22.66 -6.24 5.52
N LYS A 66 22.99 -4.94 5.47
CA LYS A 66 23.75 -4.31 4.38
C LYS A 66 25.07 -5.02 4.11
N THR A 67 25.92 -5.10 5.13
CA THR A 67 27.23 -5.79 5.05
C THR A 67 27.08 -7.26 4.64
N THR A 68 26.06 -7.96 5.20
CA THR A 68 25.78 -9.36 4.84
C THR A 68 25.38 -9.49 3.36
N LEU A 69 24.53 -8.58 2.87
CA LEU A 69 24.12 -8.55 1.48
C LEU A 69 25.31 -8.26 0.54
N LEU A 70 26.08 -7.22 0.83
CA LEU A 70 27.26 -6.85 0.05
C LEU A 70 28.30 -7.97 0.05
N THR A 71 28.55 -8.61 1.21
CA THR A 71 29.46 -9.75 1.32
C THR A 71 28.97 -10.94 0.51
N SER A 72 27.68 -11.30 0.61
CA SER A 72 27.07 -12.39 -0.15
C SER A 72 27.17 -12.14 -1.65
N TRP A 73 26.88 -10.92 -2.07
CA TRP A 73 26.97 -10.49 -3.46
C TRP A 73 28.43 -10.51 -3.97
N TYR A 74 29.37 -9.97 -3.17
CA TYR A 74 30.81 -9.99 -3.51
C TYR A 74 31.34 -11.42 -3.70
N GLN A 75 30.99 -12.33 -2.78
CA GLN A 75 31.38 -13.74 -2.86
C GLN A 75 30.76 -14.46 -4.07
N ALA A 76 29.52 -14.20 -4.38
CA ALA A 76 28.87 -14.72 -5.59
C ALA A 76 29.50 -14.13 -6.87
N ALA A 77 30.04 -12.92 -6.78
CA ALA A 77 30.66 -12.22 -7.90
C ALA A 77 32.09 -12.69 -8.24
N THR A 78 32.83 -13.30 -7.33
CA THR A 78 34.23 -13.72 -7.54
C THR A 78 34.42 -14.95 -8.43
N GLY A 79 33.38 -15.48 -9.04
CA GLY A 79 33.36 -16.80 -9.64
C GLY A 79 33.47 -16.93 -11.15
N ARG A 80 33.44 -15.91 -12.01
CA ARG A 80 33.62 -16.03 -13.49
C ARG A 80 33.48 -14.69 -14.20
N ASP A 81 34.38 -14.38 -15.16
CA ASP A 81 34.28 -13.29 -16.19
C ASP A 81 33.79 -11.90 -15.74
N ARG A 82 33.98 -11.57 -14.46
CA ARG A 82 33.50 -10.32 -13.87
C ARG A 82 34.59 -9.24 -13.81
N PRO A 83 34.17 -7.96 -13.69
CA PRO A 83 35.09 -6.84 -13.59
C PRO A 83 36.00 -6.96 -12.38
N ASP A 84 37.12 -6.20 -12.39
CA ASP A 84 38.00 -6.08 -11.24
C ASP A 84 37.20 -5.53 -10.04
N LEU A 85 37.23 -6.29 -8.93
CA LEU A 85 36.44 -6.04 -7.74
C LEU A 85 37.36 -5.57 -6.59
N GLY A 86 37.18 -4.34 -6.13
CA GLY A 86 37.84 -3.82 -4.94
C GLY A 86 36.85 -3.73 -3.76
N TRP A 87 37.33 -3.99 -2.54
CA TRP A 87 36.55 -3.87 -1.31
C TRP A 87 37.27 -2.97 -0.31
N VAL A 88 36.55 -2.07 0.34
CA VAL A 88 37.03 -1.31 1.50
C VAL A 88 35.93 -1.23 2.56
N SER A 89 36.25 -1.67 3.78
CA SER A 89 35.43 -1.41 4.95
C SER A 89 35.92 -0.12 5.61
N VAL A 90 35.05 0.88 5.66
CA VAL A 90 35.36 2.21 6.24
C VAL A 90 35.17 2.16 7.74
N GLU A 91 36.17 2.62 8.51
CA GLU A 91 36.07 2.70 9.97
C GLU A 91 35.93 4.15 10.45
N GLY A 92 35.29 4.33 11.61
CA GLY A 92 35.19 5.63 12.24
C GLY A 92 36.58 6.10 12.73
N GLY A 93 37.00 7.30 12.33
CA GLY A 93 38.30 7.87 12.66
C GLY A 93 39.35 7.70 11.56
N ASP A 94 38.98 7.13 10.40
CA ASP A 94 39.85 7.25 9.23
C ASP A 94 39.95 8.71 8.80
N ASP A 95 41.18 9.28 8.85
CA ASP A 95 41.48 10.54 8.17
C ASP A 95 41.52 10.32 6.63
N GLY A 96 41.50 11.42 5.89
CA GLY A 96 41.49 11.36 4.43
C GLY A 96 42.71 10.59 3.88
N GLU A 97 43.86 10.70 4.51
CA GLU A 97 45.11 10.01 4.12
C GLU A 97 44.98 8.49 4.26
N ARG A 98 44.46 8.06 5.40
CA ARG A 98 44.29 6.63 5.70
C ARG A 98 43.26 5.97 4.77
N LEU A 99 42.11 6.66 4.57
CA LEU A 99 41.08 6.20 3.65
C LEU A 99 41.61 6.05 2.23
N TRP A 100 42.33 7.06 1.73
CA TRP A 100 42.90 7.00 0.37
C TRP A 100 43.93 5.88 0.22
N SER A 101 44.70 5.58 1.25
CA SER A 101 45.59 4.40 1.22
C SER A 101 44.85 3.11 0.99
N TYR A 102 43.66 2.92 1.64
CA TYR A 102 42.81 1.75 1.40
C TYR A 102 42.14 1.78 0.02
N LEU A 103 41.65 2.94 -0.44
CA LEU A 103 41.03 3.07 -1.76
C LEU A 103 42.03 2.73 -2.88
N VAL A 104 43.24 3.27 -2.81
CA VAL A 104 44.30 2.97 -3.77
C VAL A 104 44.68 1.49 -3.73
N ALA A 105 44.80 0.91 -2.53
CA ALA A 105 45.08 -0.51 -2.39
C ALA A 105 44.01 -1.40 -3.01
N ALA A 106 42.71 -1.05 -2.83
CA ALA A 106 41.59 -1.76 -3.40
C ALA A 106 41.53 -1.64 -4.94
N LEU A 107 41.91 -0.47 -5.49
CA LEU A 107 41.92 -0.22 -6.94
C LEU A 107 43.24 -0.70 -7.63
N ARG A 108 44.28 -1.05 -6.87
CA ARG A 108 45.57 -1.47 -7.40
C ARG A 108 45.52 -2.61 -8.41
N PRO A 109 44.74 -3.69 -8.21
CA PRO A 109 44.63 -4.77 -9.20
C PRO A 109 44.11 -4.26 -10.56
N ALA A 110 43.29 -3.23 -10.56
CA ALA A 110 42.76 -2.63 -11.77
C ALA A 110 43.72 -1.66 -12.46
N VAL A 111 44.53 -0.90 -11.69
CA VAL A 111 45.35 0.22 -12.21
C VAL A 111 46.77 -0.25 -12.56
N GLY A 112 47.24 -1.34 -11.94
CA GLY A 112 48.59 -1.88 -12.11
C GLY A 112 49.62 -1.26 -11.17
N PRO A 113 50.73 -1.98 -10.87
CA PRO A 113 51.66 -1.60 -9.83
C PRO A 113 52.44 -0.30 -10.13
N SER A 114 52.79 -0.05 -11.38
CA SER A 114 53.63 1.11 -11.74
C SER A 114 52.88 2.45 -11.60
N ARG A 115 51.56 2.44 -11.80
CA ARG A 115 50.73 3.64 -11.67
C ARG A 115 50.22 3.86 -10.25
N SER A 116 50.02 2.79 -9.49
CA SER A 116 49.63 2.88 -8.09
C SER A 116 50.76 3.26 -7.14
N ALA A 117 52.03 2.98 -7.51
CA ALA A 117 53.20 3.39 -6.71
C ALA A 117 53.42 4.90 -6.65
N ALA A 118 52.80 5.68 -7.54
CA ALA A 118 52.85 7.16 -7.52
C ALA A 118 51.80 7.77 -6.57
N LEU A 119 51.00 6.97 -5.88
CA LEU A 119 49.86 7.40 -5.07
C LEU A 119 50.10 7.05 -3.58
N ASP A 120 51.25 7.38 -3.05
CA ASP A 120 51.53 7.24 -1.62
C ASP A 120 50.95 8.45 -0.85
N GLY A 121 49.74 8.30 -0.30
CA GLY A 121 49.04 9.33 0.47
C GLY A 121 47.79 9.89 -0.23
N PRO A 122 47.13 10.92 0.33
CA PRO A 122 45.95 11.55 -0.27
C PRO A 122 46.30 12.12 -1.64
N PRO A 123 45.60 11.74 -2.70
CA PRO A 123 45.99 12.12 -4.05
C PRO A 123 45.81 13.62 -4.28
N ARG A 124 46.81 14.25 -4.83
CA ARG A 124 46.68 15.61 -5.35
C ARG A 124 45.78 15.63 -6.59
N PRO A 125 45.25 16.77 -6.99
CA PRO A 125 44.37 16.89 -8.18
C PRO A 125 44.98 16.26 -9.43
N ASP A 126 46.28 16.47 -9.67
CA ASP A 126 47.02 15.88 -10.80
C ASP A 126 47.07 14.34 -10.73
N GLN A 127 47.18 13.81 -9.52
CA GLN A 127 47.18 12.36 -9.29
C GLN A 127 45.80 11.73 -9.44
N LEU A 128 44.73 12.45 -9.06
CA LEU A 128 43.33 12.02 -9.31
C LEU A 128 43.03 11.96 -10.81
N GLU A 129 43.53 12.92 -11.60
CA GLU A 129 43.40 12.90 -13.06
C GLU A 129 44.11 11.70 -13.67
N VAL A 130 45.31 11.38 -13.23
CA VAL A 130 46.07 10.20 -13.66
C VAL A 130 45.34 8.91 -13.30
N LEU A 131 44.77 8.84 -12.09
CA LEU A 131 43.99 7.66 -11.64
C LEU A 131 42.70 7.51 -12.46
N ALA A 132 41.97 8.62 -12.68
CA ALA A 132 40.76 8.62 -13.50
C ALA A 132 41.05 8.18 -14.93
N ALA A 133 42.10 8.71 -15.58
CA ALA A 133 42.51 8.33 -16.92
C ALA A 133 42.94 6.85 -16.99
N ALA A 134 43.61 6.33 -15.96
CA ALA A 134 44.01 4.93 -15.90
C ALA A 134 42.80 3.98 -15.80
N ILE A 135 41.76 4.37 -15.06
CA ILE A 135 40.52 3.61 -14.94
C ILE A 135 39.67 3.75 -16.23
N ALA A 136 39.57 4.95 -16.79
CA ALA A 136 38.84 5.21 -18.04
C ALA A 136 39.40 4.40 -19.22
N ALA A 137 40.71 4.20 -19.25
CA ALA A 137 41.38 3.40 -20.30
C ALA A 137 41.11 1.88 -20.21
N ARG A 138 40.37 1.39 -19.23
CA ARG A 138 40.05 -0.01 -19.06
C ARG A 138 38.97 -0.47 -20.04
N GLU A 139 39.11 -1.65 -20.59
CA GLU A 139 38.08 -2.29 -21.42
C GLU A 139 36.86 -2.72 -20.58
N ARG A 140 37.10 -3.16 -19.34
CA ARG A 140 36.06 -3.61 -18.40
C ARG A 140 35.95 -2.63 -17.25
N PRO A 141 34.71 -2.39 -16.73
CA PRO A 141 34.52 -1.54 -15.57
C PRO A 141 35.16 -2.12 -14.32
N VAL A 142 35.60 -1.23 -13.43
CA VAL A 142 36.09 -1.55 -12.08
C VAL A 142 34.97 -1.34 -11.10
N LEU A 143 34.67 -2.34 -10.29
CA LEU A 143 33.70 -2.25 -9.22
C LEU A 143 34.40 -1.99 -7.89
N LEU A 144 34.04 -0.90 -7.22
CA LEU A 144 34.52 -0.56 -5.90
C LEU A 144 33.38 -0.73 -4.90
N VAL A 145 33.54 -1.64 -3.95
CA VAL A 145 32.60 -1.83 -2.85
C VAL A 145 33.09 -1.05 -1.64
N LEU A 146 32.25 -0.14 -1.13
CA LEU A 146 32.52 0.59 0.12
C LEU A 146 31.45 0.19 1.14
N ASP A 147 31.87 -0.53 2.18
CA ASP A 147 31.00 -0.81 3.31
C ASP A 147 31.15 0.29 4.36
N ASP A 148 30.03 0.71 4.95
CA ASP A 148 29.93 1.79 5.91
C ASP A 148 30.37 3.18 5.36
N LEU A 149 30.01 3.49 4.11
CA LEU A 149 30.31 4.78 3.44
C LEU A 149 29.98 6.02 4.29
N HIS A 150 28.94 5.97 5.13
CA HIS A 150 28.51 7.07 6.00
C HIS A 150 29.58 7.48 7.04
N ARG A 151 30.61 6.67 7.26
CA ARG A 151 31.71 6.97 8.18
C ARG A 151 32.78 7.85 7.57
N ILE A 152 32.71 8.16 6.29
CA ILE A 152 33.62 9.13 5.64
C ILE A 152 33.19 10.53 6.05
N THR A 153 34.02 11.20 6.85
CA THR A 153 33.77 12.57 7.34
C THR A 153 34.65 13.61 6.69
N ASP A 154 35.75 13.21 6.01
CA ASP A 154 36.66 14.13 5.33
C ASP A 154 36.06 14.64 4.00
N PRO A 155 35.76 15.94 3.86
CA PRO A 155 35.19 16.49 2.64
C PRO A 155 36.11 16.37 1.42
N ALA A 156 37.43 16.34 1.61
CA ALA A 156 38.40 16.21 0.52
C ALA A 156 38.38 14.78 -0.04
N ALA A 157 38.22 13.77 0.83
CA ALA A 157 38.06 12.38 0.42
C ALA A 157 36.77 12.18 -0.35
N VAL A 158 35.68 12.76 0.11
CA VAL A 158 34.38 12.72 -0.59
C VAL A 158 34.48 13.39 -1.97
N ALA A 159 35.07 14.59 -2.05
CA ALA A 159 35.21 15.30 -3.32
C ALA A 159 36.10 14.53 -4.31
N GLY A 160 37.16 13.89 -3.84
CA GLY A 160 38.04 13.03 -4.66
C GLY A 160 37.31 11.79 -5.18
N LEU A 161 36.50 11.13 -4.35
CA LEU A 161 35.69 9.98 -4.78
C LEU A 161 34.66 10.40 -5.83
N GLU A 162 33.98 11.55 -5.61
CA GLU A 162 33.04 12.11 -6.58
C GLU A 162 33.72 12.51 -7.89
N PHE A 163 34.95 13.00 -7.81
CA PHE A 163 35.76 13.33 -8.98
C PHE A 163 36.02 12.05 -9.83
N LEU A 164 36.47 10.96 -9.20
CA LEU A 164 36.69 9.71 -9.89
C LEU A 164 35.42 9.16 -10.53
N LEU A 165 34.29 9.15 -9.80
CA LEU A 165 33.02 8.66 -10.33
C LEU A 165 32.56 9.44 -11.57
N ARG A 166 32.85 10.77 -11.63
CA ARG A 166 32.47 11.62 -12.77
C ARG A 166 33.42 11.50 -13.97
N HIS A 167 34.72 11.25 -13.73
CA HIS A 167 35.74 11.38 -14.78
C HIS A 167 36.32 10.05 -15.27
N CYS A 168 35.84 8.90 -14.75
CA CYS A 168 36.26 7.58 -15.21
C CYS A 168 35.44 7.02 -16.38
N GLU A 169 34.69 7.85 -17.13
CA GLU A 169 33.89 7.43 -18.31
C GLU A 169 32.98 6.21 -18.03
N GLN A 170 32.31 6.21 -16.88
CA GLN A 170 31.49 5.10 -16.37
C GLN A 170 32.25 3.76 -16.19
N ARG A 171 33.60 3.80 -16.18
CA ARG A 171 34.44 2.61 -15.93
C ARG A 171 34.66 2.35 -14.45
N LEU A 172 34.49 3.33 -13.58
CA LEU A 172 34.42 3.13 -12.13
C LEU A 172 32.94 3.06 -11.72
N ARG A 173 32.56 2.02 -11.03
CA ARG A 173 31.22 1.82 -10.49
C ARG A 173 31.31 1.56 -9.00
N LEU A 174 30.54 2.32 -8.24
CA LEU A 174 30.51 2.26 -6.80
C LEU A 174 29.31 1.44 -6.35
N VAL A 175 29.54 0.44 -5.49
CA VAL A 175 28.49 -0.24 -4.73
C VAL A 175 28.75 0.05 -3.25
N ALA A 176 27.86 0.83 -2.62
CA ALA A 176 28.12 1.30 -1.27
C ALA A 176 27.04 0.91 -0.29
N GLY A 177 27.44 0.45 0.91
CA GLY A 177 26.60 0.29 2.07
C GLY A 177 26.69 1.53 2.97
N ALA A 178 25.53 2.11 3.32
CA ALA A 178 25.52 3.26 4.21
C ALA A 178 24.38 3.20 5.22
N ARG A 179 24.54 3.87 6.37
CA ARG A 179 23.41 4.33 7.19
C ARG A 179 22.90 5.65 6.59
N ALA A 180 21.95 6.31 7.24
CA ALA A 180 21.54 7.65 6.83
C ALA A 180 22.71 8.64 6.86
N GLY A 181 22.58 9.74 6.12
CA GLY A 181 23.64 10.76 6.05
C GLY A 181 24.77 10.37 5.09
N VAL A 182 24.42 9.87 3.91
CA VAL A 182 25.39 9.55 2.86
C VAL A 182 26.17 10.83 2.49
N PRO A 183 27.51 10.84 2.58
CA PRO A 183 28.31 12.05 2.35
C PRO A 183 28.36 12.47 0.88
N LEU A 184 27.97 11.60 -0.05
CA LEU A 184 27.96 11.88 -1.49
C LEU A 184 26.73 12.72 -1.88
N ALA A 185 26.87 13.55 -2.91
CA ALA A 185 25.78 14.35 -3.48
C ALA A 185 24.84 13.50 -4.34
N VAL A 186 24.19 12.47 -3.73
CA VAL A 186 23.35 11.45 -4.40
C VAL A 186 22.24 12.03 -5.25
N HIS A 187 21.73 13.22 -4.91
CA HIS A 187 20.69 13.91 -5.67
C HIS A 187 21.10 14.19 -7.13
N ARG A 188 22.40 14.39 -7.41
CA ARG A 188 22.90 14.62 -8.77
C ARG A 188 22.80 13.37 -9.64
N TRP A 189 23.22 12.22 -9.11
CA TRP A 189 23.12 10.94 -9.82
C TRP A 189 21.66 10.49 -9.94
N ARG A 190 20.82 10.79 -8.94
CA ARG A 190 19.37 10.51 -9.03
C ARG A 190 18.73 11.30 -10.17
N LEU A 191 19.02 12.58 -10.32
CA LEU A 191 18.54 13.41 -11.43
C LEU A 191 19.08 12.96 -12.79
N ALA A 192 20.29 12.42 -12.84
CA ALA A 192 20.88 11.90 -14.07
C ALA A 192 20.40 10.47 -14.43
N GLY A 193 19.64 9.79 -13.57
CA GLY A 193 19.28 8.39 -13.76
C GLY A 193 20.47 7.42 -13.56
N GLU A 194 21.51 7.85 -12.88
CA GLU A 194 22.79 7.16 -12.70
C GLU A 194 22.96 6.58 -11.28
N LEU A 195 21.85 6.46 -10.53
CA LEU A 195 21.80 5.95 -9.17
C LEU A 195 20.78 4.82 -9.06
N THR A 196 21.22 3.68 -8.52
CA THR A 196 20.33 2.63 -8.04
C THR A 196 20.32 2.64 -6.52
N GLU A 197 19.14 2.68 -5.91
CA GLU A 197 18.97 2.69 -4.45
C GLU A 197 18.23 1.44 -3.97
N LEU A 198 18.74 0.85 -2.89
CA LEU A 198 18.06 -0.19 -2.13
C LEU A 198 17.86 0.34 -0.71
N GLY A 199 16.60 0.50 -0.33
CA GLY A 199 16.20 1.00 0.99
C GLY A 199 15.80 -0.10 1.97
N PRO A 200 15.33 0.28 3.18
CA PRO A 200 14.86 -0.65 4.19
C PRO A 200 13.72 -1.56 3.69
N ASP A 201 12.79 -1.03 2.91
CA ASP A 201 11.67 -1.82 2.37
C ASP A 201 12.13 -2.89 1.39
N ASP A 202 13.17 -2.61 0.60
CA ASP A 202 13.80 -3.61 -0.26
C ASP A 202 14.52 -4.68 0.55
N LEU A 203 15.18 -4.27 1.65
CA LEU A 203 15.95 -5.14 2.53
C LEU A 203 15.09 -5.92 3.52
N ALA A 204 13.82 -5.56 3.71
CA ALA A 204 12.90 -6.32 4.53
C ALA A 204 12.74 -7.75 4.02
N PHE A 205 12.70 -8.72 4.93
CA PHE A 205 12.49 -10.13 4.59
C PHE A 205 11.05 -10.36 4.11
N THR A 206 10.90 -11.09 3.03
CA THR A 206 9.60 -11.62 2.59
C THR A 206 9.18 -12.79 3.48
N GLY A 207 7.92 -13.23 3.39
CA GLY A 207 7.46 -14.41 4.15
C GLY A 207 8.29 -15.66 3.86
N ASP A 208 8.62 -15.91 2.60
CA ASP A 208 9.43 -17.05 2.19
C ASP A 208 10.87 -16.95 2.73
N GLU A 209 11.48 -15.77 2.65
CA GLU A 209 12.81 -15.53 3.22
C GLU A 209 12.83 -15.68 4.76
N VAL A 210 11.72 -15.35 5.47
CA VAL A 210 11.58 -15.63 6.90
C VAL A 210 11.50 -17.14 7.16
N ALA A 211 10.71 -17.87 6.38
CA ALA A 211 10.61 -19.32 6.51
C ALA A 211 11.96 -20.01 6.26
N ASP A 212 12.70 -19.57 5.24
CA ASP A 212 14.06 -20.06 4.95
C ASP A 212 15.03 -19.78 6.11
N LEU A 213 14.95 -18.57 6.71
CA LEU A 213 15.78 -18.20 7.85
C LEU A 213 15.50 -19.10 9.07
N LEU A 214 14.23 -19.32 9.37
CA LEU A 214 13.83 -20.22 10.46
C LEU A 214 14.33 -21.63 10.23
N THR A 215 14.15 -22.16 9.03
CA THR A 215 14.62 -23.50 8.63
C THR A 215 16.12 -23.62 8.79
N ALA A 216 16.89 -22.62 8.35
CA ALA A 216 18.34 -22.58 8.46
C ALA A 216 18.84 -22.58 9.92
N HIS A 217 18.01 -22.11 10.86
CA HIS A 217 18.28 -22.12 12.29
C HIS A 217 17.61 -23.28 13.04
N GLY A 218 17.03 -24.25 12.33
CA GLY A 218 16.37 -25.42 12.92
C GLY A 218 15.03 -25.12 13.60
N ALA A 219 14.41 -24.00 13.25
CA ALA A 219 13.07 -23.62 13.71
C ALA A 219 12.03 -23.76 12.57
N ALA A 220 10.77 -24.00 12.93
CA ALA A 220 9.66 -24.02 11.98
C ALA A 220 8.44 -23.37 12.60
N LEU A 221 7.70 -22.61 11.81
CA LEU A 221 6.42 -22.03 12.19
C LEU A 221 5.37 -22.32 11.10
N PRO A 222 4.08 -22.47 11.45
CA PRO A 222 3.01 -22.44 10.47
C PRO A 222 3.01 -21.11 9.70
N ALA A 223 2.40 -21.09 8.51
CA ALA A 223 2.35 -19.89 7.65
C ALA A 223 1.84 -18.65 8.39
N GLU A 224 0.82 -18.81 9.23
CA GLU A 224 0.29 -17.75 10.09
C GLU A 224 1.33 -17.24 11.11
N GLY A 225 2.11 -18.13 11.71
CA GLY A 225 3.22 -17.78 12.61
C GLY A 225 4.32 -17.00 11.91
N VAL A 226 4.67 -17.41 10.68
CA VAL A 226 5.64 -16.70 9.82
C VAL A 226 5.12 -15.29 9.49
N ARG A 227 3.85 -15.18 9.13
CA ARG A 227 3.20 -13.89 8.84
C ARG A 227 3.27 -12.96 10.05
N ARG A 228 2.85 -13.46 11.23
CA ARG A 228 2.89 -12.69 12.50
C ARG A 228 4.31 -12.26 12.87
N LEU A 229 5.28 -13.17 12.76
CA LEU A 229 6.68 -12.85 13.07
C LEU A 229 7.19 -11.74 12.13
N ARG A 230 6.88 -11.83 10.83
CA ARG A 230 7.22 -10.81 9.86
C ARG A 230 6.56 -9.47 10.18
N GLU A 231 5.28 -9.45 10.49
CA GLU A 231 4.53 -8.23 10.86
C GLU A 231 5.13 -7.58 12.12
N ARG A 232 5.39 -8.37 13.14
CA ARG A 232 5.94 -7.92 14.41
C ARG A 232 7.34 -7.33 14.28
N THR A 233 8.17 -7.92 13.42
CA THR A 233 9.53 -7.46 13.15
C THR A 233 9.63 -6.47 11.99
N GLY A 234 8.55 -6.19 11.27
CA GLY A 234 8.58 -5.39 10.04
C GLY A 234 9.52 -5.97 8.96
N GLY A 235 9.84 -7.26 9.04
CA GLY A 235 10.84 -7.90 8.18
C GLY A 235 12.29 -7.53 8.51
N TRP A 236 12.56 -6.91 9.63
CA TRP A 236 13.89 -6.46 10.04
C TRP A 236 14.85 -7.63 10.28
N PRO A 237 15.94 -7.75 9.51
CA PRO A 237 16.84 -8.92 9.54
C PRO A 237 17.44 -9.24 10.90
N ALA A 238 17.86 -8.22 11.67
CA ALA A 238 18.46 -8.45 12.98
C ALA A 238 17.46 -9.05 13.98
N ALA A 239 16.26 -8.50 14.06
CA ALA A 239 15.18 -9.00 14.91
C ALA A 239 14.76 -10.43 14.52
N LEU A 240 14.61 -10.68 13.21
CA LEU A 240 14.29 -12.00 12.69
C LEU A 240 15.36 -13.04 13.04
N ARG A 241 16.64 -12.67 12.95
CA ARG A 241 17.73 -13.55 13.33
C ARG A 241 17.75 -13.85 14.82
N LEU A 242 17.55 -12.83 15.66
CA LEU A 242 17.46 -13.03 17.12
C LEU A 242 16.26 -13.93 17.47
N ALA A 243 15.11 -13.72 16.81
CA ALA A 243 13.96 -14.59 16.96
C ALA A 243 14.24 -16.03 16.50
N ALA A 244 14.89 -16.22 15.35
CA ALA A 244 15.26 -17.53 14.83
C ALA A 244 16.22 -18.29 15.77
N LEU A 245 17.11 -17.59 16.45
CA LEU A 245 17.99 -18.18 17.46
C LEU A 245 17.27 -18.57 18.75
N ALA A 246 16.23 -17.81 19.15
CA ALA A 246 15.48 -18.02 20.38
C ALA A 246 14.36 -19.08 20.24
N LEU A 247 13.80 -19.24 19.06
CA LEU A 247 12.64 -20.12 18.78
C LEU A 247 12.87 -21.60 19.10
N PRO A 248 14.02 -22.22 18.77
CA PRO A 248 14.24 -23.65 19.02
C PRO A 248 14.13 -24.07 20.49
N GLY A 249 14.27 -23.11 21.43
CA GLY A 249 14.15 -23.35 22.87
C GLY A 249 12.74 -23.13 23.43
N GLN A 250 11.76 -22.75 22.60
CA GLN A 250 10.43 -22.39 23.09
C GLN A 250 9.46 -23.59 23.12
N PRO A 251 8.74 -23.81 24.21
CA PRO A 251 7.76 -24.90 24.30
C PRO A 251 6.52 -24.67 23.41
N ASP A 252 6.15 -23.43 23.18
CA ASP A 252 5.06 -23.01 22.25
C ASP A 252 5.55 -21.86 21.36
N PRO A 253 6.15 -22.19 20.19
CA PRO A 253 6.67 -21.17 19.27
C PRO A 253 5.64 -20.18 18.77
N ALA A 254 4.38 -20.60 18.55
CA ALA A 254 3.32 -19.74 18.03
C ALA A 254 2.89 -18.70 19.08
N ARG A 255 2.74 -19.11 20.31
CA ARG A 255 2.45 -18.22 21.44
C ARG A 255 3.61 -17.25 21.70
N TRP A 256 4.86 -17.77 21.64
CA TRP A 256 6.05 -16.94 21.84
C TRP A 256 6.16 -15.82 20.78
N VAL A 257 5.87 -16.12 19.50
CA VAL A 257 5.83 -15.09 18.44
C VAL A 257 4.78 -14.02 18.73
N GLY A 258 3.61 -14.41 19.24
CA GLY A 258 2.56 -13.46 19.66
C GLY A 258 2.97 -12.56 20.83
N GLN A 259 3.93 -13.00 21.63
CA GLN A 259 4.47 -12.28 22.78
C GLN A 259 5.84 -11.65 22.51
N LEU A 260 6.36 -11.74 21.28
CA LEU A 260 7.66 -11.18 20.93
C LEU A 260 7.66 -9.66 21.13
N GLY A 261 8.46 -9.17 22.08
CA GLY A 261 8.50 -7.76 22.45
C GLY A 261 9.83 -7.37 23.10
N SER A 262 9.81 -6.29 23.82
CA SER A 262 10.96 -5.74 24.57
C SER A 262 11.37 -6.57 25.80
N ASP A 263 10.58 -7.56 26.18
CA ASP A 263 10.89 -8.53 27.24
C ASP A 263 12.02 -9.50 26.84
N GLN A 264 12.38 -9.55 25.57
CA GLN A 264 13.51 -10.35 25.06
C GLN A 264 14.83 -9.59 25.27
N PRO A 265 15.72 -10.04 26.19
CA PRO A 265 16.91 -9.28 26.59
C PRO A 265 17.84 -8.94 25.42
N ASP A 266 18.02 -9.87 24.48
CA ASP A 266 18.93 -9.69 23.34
C ASP A 266 18.38 -8.65 22.33
N ILE A 267 17.05 -8.63 22.12
CA ILE A 267 16.41 -7.64 21.24
C ILE A 267 16.44 -6.27 21.92
N ALA A 268 16.07 -6.20 23.19
CA ALA A 268 16.11 -4.95 23.96
C ALA A 268 17.53 -4.39 24.07
N GLY A 269 18.53 -5.25 24.32
CA GLY A 269 19.94 -4.87 24.36
C GLY A 269 20.38 -4.28 23.03
N TYR A 270 20.11 -4.96 21.92
CA TYR A 270 20.45 -4.50 20.60
C TYR A 270 19.78 -3.15 20.26
N LEU A 271 18.50 -2.98 20.58
CA LEU A 271 17.78 -1.73 20.34
C LEU A 271 18.37 -0.59 21.17
N ARG A 272 18.71 -0.81 22.44
CA ARG A 272 19.32 0.23 23.30
C ARG A 272 20.71 0.65 22.82
N GLU A 273 21.56 -0.31 22.46
CA GLU A 273 22.97 -0.05 22.12
C GLU A 273 23.10 0.49 20.70
N GLU A 274 22.49 -0.18 19.70
CA GLU A 274 22.71 0.12 18.28
C GLU A 274 21.73 1.11 17.69
N VAL A 275 20.51 1.20 18.25
CA VAL A 275 19.49 2.12 17.72
C VAL A 275 19.40 3.38 18.59
N LEU A 276 19.15 3.26 19.89
CA LEU A 276 18.98 4.40 20.77
C LEU A 276 20.32 5.01 21.23
N GLY A 277 21.41 4.19 21.28
CA GLY A 277 22.71 4.65 21.74
C GLY A 277 23.34 5.77 20.91
N GLY A 278 22.99 5.83 19.62
CA GLY A 278 23.46 6.87 18.70
C GLY A 278 22.57 8.12 18.62
N LEU A 279 21.45 8.19 19.37
CA LEU A 279 20.52 9.32 19.34
C LEU A 279 20.87 10.33 20.43
N ASP A 280 20.58 11.60 20.12
CA ASP A 280 20.62 12.67 21.12
C ASP A 280 19.63 12.39 22.26
N PRO A 281 19.95 12.76 23.53
CA PRO A 281 19.04 12.60 24.66
C PRO A 281 17.64 13.21 24.44
N ASP A 282 17.55 14.36 23.78
CA ASP A 282 16.28 15.02 23.48
C ASP A 282 15.46 14.24 22.45
N ASP A 283 16.10 13.62 21.46
CA ASP A 283 15.46 12.75 20.49
C ASP A 283 14.94 11.48 21.11
N ARG A 284 15.72 10.89 22.02
CA ARG A 284 15.29 9.70 22.77
C ARG A 284 14.08 10.03 23.64
N GLU A 285 14.07 11.20 24.29
CA GLU A 285 12.94 11.65 25.10
C GLU A 285 11.68 11.88 24.23
N LEU A 286 11.85 12.51 23.06
CA LEU A 286 10.76 12.70 22.10
C LEU A 286 10.17 11.36 21.65
N LEU A 287 11.01 10.40 21.27
CA LEU A 287 10.56 9.07 20.86
C LEU A 287 9.86 8.34 22.01
N ARG A 288 10.40 8.38 23.23
CA ARG A 288 9.82 7.76 24.42
C ARG A 288 8.44 8.32 24.72
N THR A 289 8.30 9.64 24.70
CA THR A 289 7.06 10.32 25.00
C THR A 289 6.00 10.07 23.94
N THR A 290 6.38 10.06 22.65
CA THR A 290 5.43 9.82 21.56
C THR A 290 5.07 8.34 21.38
N ALA A 291 5.87 7.40 21.93
CA ALA A 291 5.60 5.96 21.84
C ALA A 291 4.34 5.52 22.60
N MET A 292 3.77 6.38 23.48
CA MET A 292 2.47 6.14 24.09
C MET A 292 1.32 6.08 23.07
N ALA A 293 1.48 6.70 21.92
CA ALA A 293 0.55 6.66 20.79
C ALA A 293 1.07 5.69 19.71
N ASP A 294 0.16 5.11 18.92
CA ASP A 294 0.53 4.20 17.83
C ASP A 294 1.22 4.93 16.68
N ALA A 295 0.87 6.19 16.49
CA ALA A 295 1.54 7.12 15.58
C ALA A 295 1.41 8.53 16.12
N ALA A 296 2.35 9.41 15.81
CA ALA A 296 2.36 10.80 16.21
C ALA A 296 2.56 11.71 15.00
N CYS A 297 1.84 12.84 14.97
CA CYS A 297 2.16 13.96 14.08
C CYS A 297 2.80 15.08 14.89
N ALA A 298 3.31 16.12 14.22
CA ALA A 298 3.92 17.27 14.87
C ALA A 298 3.01 17.85 15.99
N GLY A 299 1.74 18.11 15.69
CA GLY A 299 0.82 18.71 16.67
C GLY A 299 0.58 17.83 17.91
N LEU A 300 0.49 16.51 17.77
CA LEU A 300 0.39 15.61 18.92
C LEU A 300 1.68 15.61 19.72
N ALA A 301 2.82 15.52 19.04
CA ALA A 301 4.13 15.52 19.70
C ALA A 301 4.38 16.83 20.45
N ASP A 302 4.03 17.99 19.86
CA ASP A 302 4.10 19.29 20.54
C ASP A 302 3.21 19.32 21.77
N ALA A 303 1.98 18.85 21.67
CA ALA A 303 1.02 18.84 22.78
C ALA A 303 1.48 17.94 23.95
N VAL A 304 2.02 16.76 23.64
CA VAL A 304 2.42 15.78 24.66
C VAL A 304 3.74 16.17 25.32
N THR A 305 4.74 16.64 24.54
CA THR A 305 6.04 17.03 25.04
C THR A 305 6.05 18.43 25.66
N ASP A 306 5.03 19.26 25.41
CA ASP A 306 4.99 20.69 25.73
C ASP A 306 6.17 21.47 25.10
N ARG A 307 6.56 21.08 23.90
CA ARG A 307 7.65 21.69 23.13
C ARG A 307 7.15 22.04 21.74
N PRO A 308 7.38 23.22 21.21
CA PRO A 308 7.06 23.58 19.85
C PRO A 308 8.08 22.94 18.88
N ASP A 309 7.71 22.85 17.60
CA ASP A 309 8.57 22.49 16.48
C ASP A 309 9.14 21.05 16.50
N THR A 310 8.47 20.12 17.22
CA THR A 310 8.89 18.70 17.21
C THR A 310 8.77 18.04 15.84
N GLY A 311 7.97 18.63 14.93
CA GLY A 311 7.78 18.10 13.58
C GLY A 311 9.05 18.03 12.75
N ALA A 312 9.95 19.01 12.86
CA ALA A 312 11.25 18.99 12.17
C ALA A 312 12.12 17.84 12.69
N ARG A 313 12.14 17.62 14.01
CA ARG A 313 12.90 16.51 14.63
C ARG A 313 12.34 15.15 14.26
N LEU A 314 11.01 14.98 14.23
CA LEU A 314 10.38 13.75 13.74
C LEU A 314 10.75 13.47 12.28
N ALA A 315 10.77 14.49 11.43
CA ALA A 315 11.19 14.35 10.04
C ALA A 315 12.67 13.97 9.91
N GLU A 316 13.55 14.58 10.69
CA GLU A 316 14.97 14.21 10.75
C GLU A 316 15.15 12.75 11.20
N LEU A 317 14.47 12.34 12.29
CA LEU A 317 14.50 10.96 12.79
C LEU A 317 13.97 9.95 11.78
N ALA A 318 12.94 10.29 11.01
CA ALA A 318 12.46 9.47 9.91
C ALA A 318 13.48 9.39 8.76
N GLY A 319 14.17 10.48 8.46
CA GLY A 319 15.24 10.54 7.46
C GLY A 319 16.50 9.76 7.85
N VAL A 320 16.80 9.66 9.15
CA VAL A 320 17.93 8.84 9.66
C VAL A 320 17.69 7.34 9.46
N GLY A 321 16.48 6.97 9.09
CA GLY A 321 16.12 5.66 8.54
C GLY A 321 15.85 4.57 9.57
N GLY A 322 14.61 4.08 9.61
CA GLY A 322 14.20 2.85 10.29
C GLY A 322 13.80 2.99 11.76
N VAL A 323 14.01 4.13 12.39
CA VAL A 323 13.48 4.43 13.72
C VAL A 323 12.00 4.79 13.62
N LEU A 324 11.69 5.69 12.69
CA LEU A 324 10.34 6.13 12.37
C LEU A 324 10.02 5.85 10.89
N ARG A 325 8.79 5.46 10.62
CA ARG A 325 8.17 5.48 9.29
C ARG A 325 7.15 6.61 9.25
N HIS A 326 7.01 7.27 8.13
CA HIS A 326 5.98 8.29 7.94
C HIS A 326 5.05 7.91 6.78
N ASP A 327 3.85 8.46 6.79
CA ASP A 327 2.96 8.44 5.65
C ASP A 327 3.20 9.66 4.74
N ASP A 328 2.59 9.66 3.55
CA ASP A 328 2.64 10.77 2.60
C ASP A 328 1.58 11.85 2.90
N GLY A 329 0.91 11.76 4.06
CA GLY A 329 -0.13 12.68 4.50
C GLY A 329 0.38 14.10 4.79
N ARG A 330 -0.54 15.06 4.84
CA ARG A 330 -0.25 16.44 5.21
C ARG A 330 -1.21 16.90 6.31
N PRO A 331 -0.77 17.01 7.56
CA PRO A 331 0.59 16.78 8.08
C PRO A 331 1.00 15.29 8.06
N PRO A 332 2.30 14.98 7.95
CA PRO A 332 2.79 13.59 8.00
C PRO A 332 2.60 13.02 9.41
N TRP A 333 2.26 11.74 9.47
CA TRP A 333 2.21 10.97 10.69
C TRP A 333 3.40 10.01 10.74
N TYR A 334 3.99 9.87 11.92
CA TYR A 334 5.18 9.08 12.18
C TYR A 334 4.84 7.90 13.07
N ARG A 335 5.23 6.71 12.66
CA ARG A 335 5.06 5.48 13.42
C ARG A 335 6.41 4.90 13.78
N CYS A 336 6.60 4.59 15.05
CA CYS A 336 7.78 3.90 15.53
C CYS A 336 7.75 2.42 15.10
N HIS A 337 8.95 1.83 14.88
CA HIS A 337 9.05 0.39 14.64
C HIS A 337 8.44 -0.39 15.84
N PRO A 338 7.60 -1.43 15.63
CA PRO A 338 6.85 -2.07 16.73
C PRO A 338 7.71 -2.47 17.94
N LEU A 339 8.81 -3.19 17.72
CA LEU A 339 9.71 -3.62 18.81
C LEU A 339 10.38 -2.45 19.53
N LEU A 340 10.65 -1.36 18.84
CA LEU A 340 11.20 -0.15 19.46
C LEU A 340 10.11 0.58 20.23
N ALA A 341 8.89 0.65 19.71
CA ALA A 341 7.75 1.23 20.41
C ALA A 341 7.48 0.51 21.74
N ASP A 342 7.51 -0.83 21.75
CA ASP A 342 7.36 -1.62 22.96
C ASP A 342 8.44 -1.32 24.00
N LEU A 343 9.70 -1.25 23.56
CA LEU A 343 10.81 -0.88 24.44
C LEU A 343 10.64 0.50 25.06
N LEU A 344 10.24 1.47 24.24
CA LEU A 344 10.04 2.86 24.67
C LEU A 344 8.83 2.98 25.60
N ARG A 345 7.76 2.21 25.38
CA ARG A 345 6.61 2.12 26.29
C ARG A 345 7.00 1.53 27.65
N ASP A 346 7.78 0.44 27.65
CA ASP A 346 8.31 -0.12 28.89
C ASP A 346 9.21 0.88 29.67
N GLU A 347 9.95 1.72 28.95
CA GLU A 347 10.74 2.78 29.57
C GLU A 347 9.86 3.93 30.08
N LEU A 348 8.77 4.24 29.39
CA LEU A 348 7.76 5.21 29.79
C LEU A 348 7.04 4.76 31.07
N ASP A 349 6.64 3.48 31.15
CA ASP A 349 5.93 2.90 32.31
C ASP A 349 6.77 2.89 33.59
N ARG A 350 8.10 3.02 33.47
CA ARG A 350 9.00 3.17 34.63
C ARG A 350 9.07 4.59 35.19
N LEU A 351 8.50 5.56 34.48
CA LEU A 351 8.42 6.95 34.97
C LEU A 351 7.38 7.06 36.11
N PRO A 352 7.43 8.16 36.89
CA PRO A 352 6.41 8.40 37.92
C PRO A 352 4.99 8.37 37.32
N ALA A 353 4.09 7.60 37.92
CA ALA A 353 2.74 7.39 37.41
C ALA A 353 1.95 8.69 37.18
N GLU A 354 2.24 9.74 37.98
CA GLU A 354 1.63 11.06 37.78
C GLU A 354 2.07 11.71 36.49
N HIS A 355 3.35 11.55 36.12
CA HIS A 355 3.87 12.08 34.87
C HIS A 355 3.24 11.36 33.66
N VAL A 356 3.14 10.03 33.71
CA VAL A 356 2.51 9.23 32.66
C VAL A 356 1.03 9.61 32.49
N ARG A 357 0.31 9.77 33.60
CA ARG A 357 -1.10 10.23 33.58
C ARG A 357 -1.24 11.63 32.93
N GLU A 358 -0.31 12.55 33.22
CA GLU A 358 -0.32 13.87 32.61
C GLU A 358 -0.12 13.79 31.08
N LEU A 359 0.82 12.96 30.62
CA LEU A 359 1.05 12.74 29.18
C LEU A 359 -0.23 12.22 28.51
N HIS A 360 -0.89 11.23 29.10
CA HIS A 360 -2.14 10.71 28.58
C HIS A 360 -3.25 11.76 28.56
N ARG A 361 -3.35 12.64 29.56
CA ARG A 361 -4.34 13.72 29.60
C ARG A 361 -4.11 14.74 28.48
N ARG A 362 -2.85 15.11 28.23
CA ARG A 362 -2.49 16.00 27.13
C ARG A 362 -2.83 15.37 25.75
N ALA A 363 -2.51 14.08 25.59
CA ALA A 363 -2.87 13.36 24.38
C ALA A 363 -4.39 13.31 24.19
N ALA A 364 -5.16 12.99 25.24
CA ALA A 364 -6.62 12.95 25.20
C ALA A 364 -7.21 14.29 24.74
N GLY A 365 -6.73 15.40 25.32
CA GLY A 365 -7.17 16.75 24.92
C GLY A 365 -6.84 17.06 23.47
N TRP A 366 -5.65 16.71 23.01
CA TRP A 366 -5.27 16.92 21.61
C TRP A 366 -6.14 16.09 20.66
N TYR A 367 -6.33 14.79 20.93
CA TYR A 367 -7.14 13.91 20.10
C TYR A 367 -8.61 14.35 20.03
N ALA A 368 -9.19 14.80 21.16
CA ALA A 368 -10.53 15.34 21.22
C ALA A 368 -10.68 16.59 20.31
N ALA A 369 -9.70 17.50 20.38
CA ALA A 369 -9.70 18.73 19.59
C ALA A 369 -9.43 18.50 18.09
N ASN A 370 -8.86 17.35 17.71
CA ASN A 370 -8.45 17.04 16.34
C ASN A 370 -9.29 15.92 15.68
N GLY A 371 -10.54 15.70 16.12
CA GLY A 371 -11.50 14.81 15.48
C GLY A 371 -11.17 13.31 15.63
N ARG A 372 -10.45 12.93 16.68
CA ARG A 372 -10.10 11.54 17.00
C ARG A 372 -10.59 11.10 18.38
N PRO A 373 -11.90 11.11 18.61
CA PRO A 373 -12.47 10.92 19.95
C PRO A 373 -12.25 9.51 20.51
N ALA A 374 -12.13 8.46 19.68
CA ALA A 374 -11.85 7.11 20.17
C ALA A 374 -10.47 7.04 20.82
N ASP A 375 -9.45 7.63 20.18
CA ASP A 375 -8.10 7.71 20.76
C ASP A 375 -8.11 8.59 22.00
N GLY A 376 -8.83 9.72 21.97
CA GLY A 376 -9.02 10.62 23.09
C GLY A 376 -9.64 9.91 24.30
N LEU A 377 -10.71 9.14 24.08
CA LEU A 377 -11.39 8.38 25.12
C LEU A 377 -10.45 7.35 25.78
N ARG A 378 -9.72 6.59 24.98
CA ARG A 378 -8.75 5.62 25.48
C ARG A 378 -7.66 6.29 26.34
N HIS A 379 -7.10 7.41 25.85
CA HIS A 379 -6.08 8.13 26.59
C HIS A 379 -6.63 8.78 27.88
N ALA A 380 -7.86 9.31 27.85
CA ALA A 380 -8.51 9.84 29.06
C ALA A 380 -8.69 8.73 30.13
N LEU A 381 -9.20 7.57 29.72
CA LEU A 381 -9.35 6.39 30.60
C LEU A 381 -8.00 5.90 31.12
N THR A 382 -6.97 5.80 30.27
CA THR A 382 -5.63 5.37 30.68
C THR A 382 -4.99 6.37 31.64
N GLY A 383 -5.19 7.66 31.43
CA GLY A 383 -4.73 8.73 32.29
C GLY A 383 -5.50 8.91 33.58
N GLY A 384 -6.62 8.16 33.77
CA GLY A 384 -7.47 8.27 34.97
C GLY A 384 -8.28 9.57 35.02
N ASP A 385 -8.46 10.24 33.88
CA ASP A 385 -9.33 11.40 33.73
C ASP A 385 -10.78 10.94 33.48
N TRP A 386 -11.43 10.46 34.56
CA TRP A 386 -12.77 9.87 34.48
C TRP A 386 -13.83 10.86 34.02
N ALA A 387 -13.74 12.10 34.49
CA ALA A 387 -14.69 13.16 34.13
C ALA A 387 -14.54 13.53 32.65
N GLY A 388 -13.31 13.75 32.19
CA GLY A 388 -13.02 13.99 30.79
C GLY A 388 -13.43 12.84 29.88
N ALA A 389 -13.23 11.60 30.31
CA ALA A 389 -13.66 10.41 29.58
C ALA A 389 -15.18 10.34 29.41
N THR A 390 -15.93 10.62 30.48
CA THR A 390 -17.41 10.68 30.42
C THR A 390 -17.88 11.80 29.51
N GLU A 391 -17.33 13.01 29.67
CA GLU A 391 -17.71 14.16 28.83
C GLU A 391 -17.43 13.89 27.35
N LEU A 392 -16.24 13.36 27.04
CA LEU A 392 -15.86 13.02 25.67
C LEU A 392 -16.80 11.96 25.09
N PHE A 393 -17.11 10.90 25.83
CA PHE A 393 -18.07 9.90 25.40
C PHE A 393 -19.44 10.49 25.13
N LEU A 394 -19.96 11.32 26.03
CA LEU A 394 -21.29 11.92 25.89
C LEU A 394 -21.43 12.85 24.66
N THR A 395 -20.34 13.49 24.28
CA THR A 395 -20.33 14.45 23.17
C THR A 395 -19.97 13.84 21.83
N THR A 396 -19.25 12.70 21.81
CA THR A 396 -18.67 12.15 20.58
C THR A 396 -18.98 10.68 20.33
N TRP A 397 -19.91 10.08 21.07
CA TRP A 397 -20.24 8.65 20.90
C TRP A 397 -20.58 8.24 19.46
N PRO A 398 -21.16 9.08 18.57
CA PRO A 398 -21.40 8.71 17.18
C PRO A 398 -20.13 8.58 16.34
N GLU A 399 -19.02 9.23 16.75
CA GLU A 399 -17.71 9.18 16.10
C GLU A 399 -16.82 8.01 16.56
N LEU A 400 -17.27 7.27 17.58
CA LEU A 400 -16.54 6.12 18.07
C LEU A 400 -16.66 4.97 17.08
N ALA A 401 -15.55 4.36 16.74
CA ALA A 401 -15.45 3.23 15.81
C ALA A 401 -14.36 2.24 16.24
N PRO A 402 -14.41 0.99 15.75
CA PRO A 402 -13.39 -0.01 16.04
C PRO A 402 -11.97 0.49 15.76
N TYR A 403 -11.03 0.05 16.57
CA TYR A 403 -9.61 0.30 16.33
C TYR A 403 -9.10 -0.55 15.16
N ASP A 404 -8.31 0.07 14.30
CA ASP A 404 -7.64 -0.60 13.21
C ASP A 404 -6.29 -1.15 13.69
N GLY A 405 -6.13 -2.45 13.72
CA GLY A 405 -4.86 -3.08 14.06
C GLY A 405 -4.90 -3.96 15.30
N GLU A 406 -3.76 -4.12 15.98
CA GLU A 406 -3.68 -4.91 17.20
C GLU A 406 -4.56 -4.31 18.33
N ARG A 407 -5.21 -5.19 19.09
CA ARG A 407 -6.05 -4.78 20.22
C ARG A 407 -5.20 -3.96 21.21
N PRO A 408 -5.57 -2.72 21.51
CA PRO A 408 -4.83 -1.91 22.46
C PRO A 408 -4.91 -2.49 23.88
N ALA A 409 -3.89 -2.20 24.68
CA ALA A 409 -3.92 -2.57 26.09
C ALA A 409 -5.15 -1.97 26.78
N ALA A 410 -5.78 -2.75 27.68
CA ALA A 410 -6.94 -2.28 28.41
C ALA A 410 -6.57 -1.10 29.32
N PRO A 411 -7.32 0.02 29.31
CA PRO A 411 -7.19 1.04 30.33
C PRO A 411 -7.39 0.46 31.73
N PRO A 412 -6.76 1.04 32.76
CA PRO A 412 -6.99 0.59 34.13
C PRO A 412 -8.49 0.79 34.49
N PRO A 413 -9.12 -0.15 35.22
CA PRO A 413 -10.52 -0.02 35.59
C PRO A 413 -10.72 1.19 36.51
N PRO A 414 -11.78 2.01 36.28
CA PRO A 414 -12.12 3.06 37.22
C PRO A 414 -12.46 2.54 38.58
N PRO A 415 -12.24 3.32 39.69
CA PRO A 415 -12.69 2.95 41.00
C PRO A 415 -14.19 2.70 41.06
N ALA A 416 -14.63 1.64 41.75
CA ALA A 416 -16.05 1.26 41.79
C ALA A 416 -16.96 2.40 42.32
N GLU A 417 -16.48 3.16 43.28
CA GLU A 417 -17.21 4.33 43.81
C GLU A 417 -17.44 5.42 42.76
N THR A 418 -16.47 5.60 41.84
CA THR A 418 -16.61 6.59 40.73
C THR A 418 -17.66 6.11 39.76
N MET A 419 -17.69 4.84 39.41
CA MET A 419 -18.70 4.27 38.46
C MET A 419 -20.12 4.32 39.08
N VAL A 420 -20.27 4.16 40.40
CA VAL A 420 -21.59 4.31 41.06
C VAL A 420 -22.08 5.73 41.02
N ARG A 421 -21.19 6.72 41.14
CA ARG A 421 -21.55 8.16 41.07
C ARG A 421 -21.82 8.62 39.64
N ASP A 422 -21.09 8.06 38.70
CA ASP A 422 -21.20 8.39 37.28
C ASP A 422 -21.40 7.10 36.44
N PRO A 423 -22.67 6.67 36.28
CA PRO A 423 -22.97 5.47 35.51
C PRO A 423 -22.68 5.62 34.02
N GLU A 424 -22.60 6.83 33.47
CA GLU A 424 -22.18 7.09 32.11
C GLU A 424 -20.70 6.76 31.88
N LEU A 425 -19.85 6.84 32.94
CA LEU A 425 -18.47 6.36 32.87
C LEU A 425 -18.40 4.86 32.61
N ALA A 426 -19.31 4.07 33.18
CA ALA A 426 -19.37 2.63 32.88
C ALA A 426 -19.72 2.40 31.39
N LEU A 427 -20.59 3.24 30.79
CA LEU A 427 -20.89 3.17 29.34
C LEU A 427 -19.70 3.61 28.49
N ALA A 428 -18.94 4.62 28.92
CA ALA A 428 -17.71 5.03 28.25
C ALA A 428 -16.67 3.91 28.21
N CYS A 429 -16.49 3.21 29.37
CA CYS A 429 -15.62 2.02 29.44
C CYS A 429 -16.15 0.88 28.57
N ALA A 430 -17.47 0.63 28.60
CA ALA A 430 -18.09 -0.39 27.74
C ALA A 430 -17.88 -0.10 26.25
N ALA A 431 -18.07 1.14 25.83
CA ALA A 431 -17.84 1.56 24.45
C ALA A 431 -16.38 1.37 24.05
N GLU A 432 -15.44 1.83 24.87
CA GLU A 432 -14.00 1.66 24.60
C GLU A 432 -13.62 0.17 24.47
N ARG A 433 -14.10 -0.71 25.38
CA ARG A 433 -13.88 -2.16 25.30
C ARG A 433 -14.55 -2.80 24.10
N ALA A 434 -15.78 -2.40 23.76
CA ALA A 434 -16.46 -2.88 22.55
C ALA A 434 -15.65 -2.53 21.29
N TYR A 435 -15.21 -1.30 21.16
CA TYR A 435 -14.40 -0.87 19.99
C TYR A 435 -12.98 -1.47 19.99
N ALA A 436 -12.43 -1.85 21.13
CA ALA A 436 -11.20 -2.64 21.23
C ALA A 436 -11.41 -4.15 20.96
N GLY A 437 -12.65 -4.59 20.70
CA GLY A 437 -12.99 -5.99 20.46
C GLY A 437 -12.99 -6.87 21.73
N ASP A 438 -13.01 -6.27 22.93
CA ASP A 438 -13.13 -6.99 24.18
C ASP A 438 -14.59 -7.05 24.64
N ILE A 439 -15.36 -7.91 23.97
CA ILE A 439 -16.82 -8.01 24.14
C ILE A 439 -17.19 -8.42 25.57
N SER A 440 -16.44 -9.34 26.15
CA SER A 440 -16.72 -9.81 27.53
C SER A 440 -16.58 -8.70 28.56
N ALA A 441 -15.52 -7.87 28.46
CA ALA A 441 -15.35 -6.72 29.32
C ALA A 441 -16.40 -5.64 29.04
N ALA A 442 -16.74 -5.37 27.78
CA ALA A 442 -17.80 -4.43 27.41
C ALA A 442 -19.15 -4.80 28.00
N GLU A 443 -19.57 -6.08 27.92
CA GLU A 443 -20.79 -6.59 28.56
C GLU A 443 -20.74 -6.45 30.10
N GLY A 444 -19.55 -6.66 30.69
CA GLY A 444 -19.36 -6.46 32.13
C GLY A 444 -19.67 -5.02 32.55
N TYR A 445 -19.13 -4.06 31.83
CA TYR A 445 -19.41 -2.64 32.09
C TYR A 445 -20.86 -2.25 31.76
N LEU A 446 -21.48 -2.79 30.70
CA LEU A 446 -22.91 -2.58 30.42
C LEU A 446 -23.81 -3.08 31.54
N ARG A 447 -23.51 -4.26 32.11
CA ARG A 447 -24.25 -4.77 33.28
C ARG A 447 -24.09 -3.86 34.47
N SER A 448 -22.88 -3.34 34.71
CA SER A 448 -22.62 -2.36 35.78
C SER A 448 -23.45 -1.07 35.56
N ALA A 449 -23.48 -0.57 34.37
CA ALA A 449 -24.30 0.60 34.02
C ALA A 449 -25.80 0.35 34.24
N GLY A 450 -26.28 -0.85 33.93
CA GLY A 450 -27.68 -1.24 34.12
C GLY A 450 -28.13 -1.31 35.61
N THR A 451 -27.19 -1.33 36.56
CA THR A 451 -27.50 -1.26 38.01
C THR A 451 -27.63 0.17 38.56
N ALA A 452 -27.52 1.18 37.69
CA ALA A 452 -27.68 2.58 38.07
C ALA A 452 -29.03 2.80 38.72
N GLY A 453 -29.04 3.57 39.84
CA GLY A 453 -30.23 3.93 40.56
C GLY A 453 -31.21 4.81 39.73
N GLU A 454 -32.33 5.23 40.33
CA GLU A 454 -33.30 6.10 39.62
C GLU A 454 -32.65 7.41 39.13
N LEU A 455 -32.57 7.56 37.79
CA LEU A 455 -32.08 8.78 37.15
C LEU A 455 -33.23 9.75 36.87
N PRO A 456 -33.03 11.08 36.96
CA PRO A 456 -33.99 12.08 36.49
C PRO A 456 -34.41 11.84 35.04
N VAL A 457 -35.68 12.18 34.68
CA VAL A 457 -36.27 11.81 33.36
C VAL A 457 -35.39 12.21 32.18
N PRO A 458 -34.86 13.44 32.04
CA PRO A 458 -34.03 13.79 30.88
C PRO A 458 -32.73 12.97 30.80
N ARG A 459 -32.08 12.74 31.95
CA ARG A 459 -30.87 11.93 32.05
C ARG A 459 -31.17 10.46 31.76
N ARG A 460 -32.30 9.93 32.21
CA ARG A 460 -32.76 8.56 31.96
C ARG A 460 -32.95 8.29 30.46
N GLN A 461 -33.57 9.19 29.70
CA GLN A 461 -33.78 9.05 28.29
C GLN A 461 -32.47 9.06 27.52
N ARG A 462 -31.56 10.01 27.81
CA ARG A 462 -30.22 10.04 27.23
C ARG A 462 -29.44 8.77 27.57
N PHE A 463 -29.51 8.34 28.80
CA PHE A 463 -28.82 7.12 29.27
C PHE A 463 -29.32 5.86 28.56
N ALA A 464 -30.63 5.71 28.38
CA ALA A 464 -31.21 4.59 27.61
C ALA A 464 -30.74 4.59 26.16
N ARG A 465 -30.60 5.76 25.52
CA ARG A 465 -30.04 5.89 24.17
C ARG A 465 -28.61 5.44 24.11
N LEU A 466 -27.77 5.86 25.05
CA LEU A 466 -26.37 5.49 25.12
C LEU A 466 -26.18 3.99 25.38
N ILE A 467 -27.02 3.37 26.23
CA ILE A 467 -27.04 1.91 26.38
C ILE A 467 -27.30 1.24 25.04
N ALA A 468 -28.36 1.65 24.32
CA ALA A 468 -28.69 1.05 23.03
C ALA A 468 -27.59 1.23 21.98
N ALA A 469 -26.88 2.37 22.01
CA ALA A 469 -25.73 2.62 21.14
C ALA A 469 -24.56 1.70 21.47
N VAL A 470 -24.23 1.50 22.75
CA VAL A 470 -23.16 0.59 23.19
C VAL A 470 -23.53 -0.87 22.96
N GLU A 471 -24.79 -1.26 23.18
CA GLU A 471 -25.30 -2.60 22.82
C GLU A 471 -25.11 -2.86 21.32
N LEU A 472 -25.42 -1.91 20.47
CA LEU A 472 -25.20 -2.00 19.02
C LEU A 472 -23.71 -2.16 18.70
N ALA A 473 -22.83 -1.40 19.37
CA ALA A 473 -21.38 -1.52 19.21
C ALA A 473 -20.85 -2.91 19.60
N VAL A 474 -21.42 -3.51 20.65
CA VAL A 474 -21.07 -4.89 21.10
C VAL A 474 -21.53 -5.93 20.08
N VAL A 475 -22.79 -5.85 19.65
CA VAL A 475 -23.39 -6.87 18.75
C VAL A 475 -22.76 -6.83 17.34
N ARG A 476 -22.25 -5.70 16.89
CA ARG A 476 -21.56 -5.59 15.59
C ARG A 476 -20.35 -6.52 15.43
N TRP A 477 -19.80 -7.06 16.53
CA TRP A 477 -18.71 -8.03 16.47
C TRP A 477 -19.21 -9.48 16.32
N SER A 478 -20.52 -9.71 16.37
CA SER A 478 -21.11 -11.01 16.10
C SER A 478 -21.50 -11.13 14.63
N ASP A 479 -21.41 -12.35 14.09
CA ASP A 479 -21.93 -12.67 12.75
C ASP A 479 -23.47 -12.77 12.72
N ASP A 480 -24.15 -12.41 13.81
CA ASP A 480 -25.61 -12.45 13.96
C ASP A 480 -26.25 -11.18 13.40
N ILE A 481 -26.45 -11.18 12.06
CA ILE A 481 -27.12 -10.09 11.35
C ILE A 481 -28.51 -9.74 11.92
N PRO A 482 -29.41 -10.69 12.26
CA PRO A 482 -30.64 -10.41 12.96
C PRO A 482 -30.49 -9.65 14.27
N ALA A 483 -29.47 -10.00 15.08
CA ALA A 483 -29.20 -9.32 16.35
C ALA A 483 -28.73 -7.87 16.11
N VAL A 484 -27.89 -7.63 15.09
CA VAL A 484 -27.46 -6.27 14.71
C VAL A 484 -28.66 -5.44 14.26
N ARG A 485 -29.53 -5.98 13.41
CA ARG A 485 -30.77 -5.29 12.97
C ARG A 485 -31.69 -4.98 14.15
N ALA A 486 -31.85 -5.90 15.11
CA ALA A 486 -32.65 -5.69 16.31
C ALA A 486 -32.05 -4.61 17.23
N ALA A 487 -30.73 -4.57 17.41
CA ALA A 487 -30.04 -3.56 18.21
C ALA A 487 -30.16 -2.17 17.57
N ALA A 488 -29.97 -2.07 16.25
CA ALA A 488 -30.16 -0.82 15.50
C ALA A 488 -31.63 -0.32 15.62
N ALA A 489 -32.60 -1.20 15.52
CA ALA A 489 -34.02 -0.85 15.71
C ALA A 489 -34.32 -0.35 17.13
N ARG A 490 -33.70 -0.95 18.16
CA ARG A 490 -33.80 -0.46 19.55
C ARG A 490 -33.24 0.97 19.67
N LEU A 491 -32.06 1.23 19.10
CA LEU A 491 -31.47 2.56 19.11
C LEU A 491 -32.40 3.59 18.44
N LEU A 492 -32.99 3.27 17.30
CA LEU A 492 -33.96 4.10 16.61
C LEU A 492 -35.25 4.30 17.43
N ALA A 493 -35.74 3.29 18.15
CA ALA A 493 -36.95 3.37 18.97
C ALA A 493 -36.81 4.31 20.17
N THR A 494 -35.60 4.51 20.71
CA THR A 494 -35.36 5.47 21.79
C THR A 494 -35.63 6.90 21.36
N HIS A 495 -35.62 7.20 20.07
CA HIS A 495 -35.91 8.53 19.48
C HIS A 495 -37.42 8.77 19.34
N SER A 496 -38.14 7.74 18.92
CA SER A 496 -39.60 7.85 18.75
C SER A 496 -40.34 8.08 20.08
N ALA A 497 -39.81 7.49 21.17
CA ALA A 497 -40.38 7.65 22.51
C ALA A 497 -40.19 9.07 23.06
N THR A 498 -39.12 9.76 22.70
CA THR A 498 -38.88 11.16 23.11
C THR A 498 -39.89 12.10 22.46
N ARG A 499 -40.18 11.91 21.15
CA ARG A 499 -41.20 12.69 20.42
C ARG A 499 -42.62 12.49 20.97
N ALA A 500 -42.99 11.28 21.33
CA ALA A 500 -44.30 10.99 21.90
C ALA A 500 -44.53 11.64 23.30
N SER A 501 -43.43 11.86 24.01
CA SER A 501 -43.50 12.54 25.34
C SER A 501 -43.57 14.07 25.26
N GLU A 502 -43.06 14.65 24.16
CA GLU A 502 -42.99 16.12 24.02
C GLU A 502 -44.20 16.79 23.30
N ALA A 503 -44.96 16.04 22.48
CA ALA A 503 -46.15 16.60 21.81
C ALA A 503 -47.13 15.52 21.33
N PRO A 504 -48.24 15.27 22.08
CA PRO A 504 -49.24 14.27 21.66
C PRO A 504 -50.07 14.65 20.42
N ASP A 505 -49.97 15.87 19.89
CA ASP A 505 -50.92 16.40 18.86
C ASP A 505 -50.24 17.01 17.61
N ARG A 506 -49.01 16.60 17.22
CA ARG A 506 -48.40 17.13 16.01
C ARG A 506 -48.35 16.07 14.90
N PRO A 507 -48.95 16.36 13.70
CA PRO A 507 -48.84 15.43 12.57
C PRO A 507 -47.39 15.26 12.12
N PRO A 508 -47.03 14.10 11.51
CA PRO A 508 -45.66 13.84 11.05
C PRO A 508 -45.22 14.91 10.04
N PRO A 509 -43.99 15.43 10.14
CA PRO A 509 -43.53 16.46 9.23
C PRO A 509 -43.39 15.86 7.82
N VAL A 510 -44.07 16.54 6.89
CA VAL A 510 -43.79 16.41 5.45
C VAL A 510 -42.39 16.95 5.26
N ALA A 511 -41.55 16.21 4.50
CA ALA A 511 -40.16 16.57 4.23
C ALA A 511 -40.07 17.99 3.66
N GLU A 512 -39.63 18.93 4.47
CA GLU A 512 -39.24 20.27 4.02
C GLU A 512 -37.72 20.35 3.89
N PRO A 513 -37.20 20.91 2.78
CA PRO A 513 -35.78 21.07 2.59
C PRO A 513 -35.27 22.31 3.33
N ARG A 514 -34.20 22.12 4.10
CA ARG A 514 -33.29 23.12 4.68
C ARG A 514 -33.66 23.80 6.01
N GLY A 515 -32.91 23.46 7.03
CA GLY A 515 -32.57 24.37 8.13
C GLY A 515 -33.05 24.03 9.52
N THR A 516 -33.47 22.81 9.82
CA THR A 516 -33.68 22.37 11.21
C THR A 516 -32.60 21.36 11.58
N ILE A 517 -31.79 21.69 12.59
CA ILE A 517 -30.87 20.74 13.26
C ILE A 517 -31.74 19.58 13.74
N VAL A 518 -31.56 18.42 13.14
CA VAL A 518 -32.28 17.21 13.51
C VAL A 518 -31.67 16.75 14.83
N GLU A 519 -32.29 17.00 15.97
CA GLU A 519 -31.88 16.53 17.32
C GLU A 519 -31.74 15.00 17.39
N ASP A 520 -32.11 14.29 16.31
CA ASP A 520 -32.08 12.84 16.18
C ASP A 520 -31.01 12.30 15.18
N ALA A 521 -30.16 13.17 14.61
CA ALA A 521 -29.19 12.81 13.56
C ALA A 521 -28.19 11.74 14.01
N ASP A 522 -27.78 11.80 15.27
CA ASP A 522 -26.75 10.90 15.83
C ASP A 522 -27.16 9.43 15.78
N GLY A 523 -28.32 9.12 16.31
CA GLY A 523 -28.84 7.76 16.35
C GLY A 523 -29.16 7.23 14.94
N TRP A 524 -29.65 8.09 14.05
CA TRP A 524 -29.90 7.73 12.66
C TRP A 524 -28.61 7.45 11.88
N ALA A 525 -27.58 8.26 12.06
CA ALA A 525 -26.29 8.04 11.40
C ALA A 525 -25.65 6.71 11.86
N VAL A 526 -25.60 6.46 13.16
CA VAL A 526 -24.99 5.25 13.71
C VAL A 526 -25.81 4.01 13.40
N ALA A 527 -27.12 4.03 13.65
CA ALA A 527 -27.99 2.88 13.36
C ALA A 527 -28.07 2.57 11.85
N GLY A 528 -28.21 3.62 11.02
CA GLY A 528 -28.24 3.46 9.56
C GLY A 528 -26.94 2.91 8.99
N THR A 529 -25.79 3.36 9.50
CA THR A 529 -24.49 2.78 9.14
C THR A 529 -24.42 1.30 9.54
N ALA A 530 -24.83 0.94 10.75
CA ALA A 530 -24.83 -0.45 11.22
C ALA A 530 -25.77 -1.34 10.39
N LEU A 531 -26.95 -0.85 10.05
CA LEU A 531 -27.92 -1.55 9.18
C LEU A 531 -27.34 -1.77 7.77
N GLY A 532 -26.76 -0.71 7.19
CA GLY A 532 -26.15 -0.80 5.88
C GLY A 532 -24.98 -1.77 5.83
N LEU A 533 -24.14 -1.81 6.89
CA LEU A 533 -23.05 -2.80 7.02
C LEU A 533 -23.60 -4.22 7.17
N ALA A 534 -24.69 -4.41 7.91
CA ALA A 534 -25.36 -5.70 8.03
C ALA A 534 -25.95 -6.16 6.68
N ASP A 535 -26.49 -5.24 5.89
CA ASP A 535 -26.99 -5.54 4.55
C ASP A 535 -25.84 -5.89 3.57
N VAL A 536 -24.68 -5.24 3.69
CA VAL A 536 -23.46 -5.62 2.94
C VAL A 536 -23.07 -7.05 3.29
N ALA A 537 -23.03 -7.39 4.58
CA ALA A 537 -22.68 -8.74 5.05
C ALA A 537 -23.72 -9.78 4.62
N ALA A 538 -25.01 -9.41 4.54
CA ALA A 538 -26.08 -10.26 4.02
C ALA A 538 -26.06 -10.42 2.49
N GLY A 539 -25.22 -9.68 1.77
CA GLY A 539 -25.19 -9.65 0.31
C GLY A 539 -26.33 -8.86 -0.35
N GLU A 540 -27.05 -8.04 0.42
CA GLU A 540 -28.16 -7.19 -0.03
C GLU A 540 -27.64 -5.83 -0.52
N LEU A 541 -26.76 -5.82 -1.56
CA LEU A 541 -25.96 -4.65 -1.94
C LEU A 541 -26.79 -3.41 -2.32
N GLY A 542 -27.97 -3.60 -2.94
CA GLY A 542 -28.86 -2.48 -3.30
C GLY A 542 -29.52 -1.83 -2.09
N SER A 543 -29.89 -2.58 -1.05
CA SER A 543 -30.38 -2.06 0.23
C SER A 543 -29.27 -1.37 0.99
N ALA A 544 -28.10 -2.00 1.05
CA ALA A 544 -26.90 -1.47 1.69
C ALA A 544 -26.51 -0.09 1.13
N GLU A 545 -26.49 0.06 -0.21
CA GLU A 545 -26.15 1.34 -0.84
C GLU A 545 -27.08 2.46 -0.37
N ARG A 546 -28.39 2.24 -0.43
CA ARG A 546 -29.38 3.26 -0.03
C ARG A 546 -29.26 3.63 1.45
N GLN A 547 -29.08 2.63 2.33
CA GLN A 547 -28.97 2.86 3.77
C GLN A 547 -27.67 3.59 4.13
N LEU A 548 -26.53 3.16 3.58
CA LEU A 548 -25.23 3.77 3.83
C LEU A 548 -25.14 5.19 3.25
N GLU A 549 -25.76 5.43 2.09
CA GLU A 549 -25.83 6.79 1.51
C GLU A 549 -26.61 7.73 2.41
N ALA A 550 -27.81 7.31 2.87
CA ALA A 550 -28.63 8.11 3.78
C ALA A 550 -27.93 8.36 5.12
N ALA A 551 -27.29 7.31 5.69
CA ALA A 551 -26.54 7.41 6.94
C ALA A 551 -25.33 8.34 6.80
N SER A 552 -24.56 8.21 5.72
CA SER A 552 -23.41 9.05 5.40
C SER A 552 -23.79 10.53 5.22
N LEU A 553 -24.90 10.80 4.53
CA LEU A 553 -25.42 12.16 4.39
C LEU A 553 -25.83 12.75 5.74
N THR A 554 -26.49 11.95 6.58
CA THR A 554 -26.89 12.36 7.95
C THR A 554 -25.66 12.63 8.80
N ALA A 555 -24.67 11.76 8.76
CA ALA A 555 -23.38 11.93 9.47
C ALA A 555 -22.66 13.22 9.02
N ARG A 556 -22.62 13.49 7.72
CA ARG A 556 -22.01 14.70 7.15
C ARG A 556 -22.72 15.97 7.64
N THR A 557 -24.02 15.98 7.67
CA THR A 557 -24.78 17.14 8.14
C THR A 557 -24.65 17.38 9.63
N ALA A 558 -24.45 16.31 10.41
CA ALA A 558 -24.19 16.35 11.84
C ALA A 558 -22.72 16.63 12.19
N GLY A 559 -21.81 16.58 11.19
CA GLY A 559 -20.37 16.77 11.41
C GLY A 559 -19.63 15.53 11.92
N TRP A 560 -20.25 14.34 11.84
CA TRP A 560 -19.68 13.06 12.27
C TRP A 560 -18.82 12.45 11.17
N VAL A 561 -17.56 12.93 11.07
CA VAL A 561 -16.66 12.68 9.92
C VAL A 561 -16.28 11.21 9.79
N ARG A 562 -16.06 10.51 10.91
CA ARG A 562 -15.69 9.10 10.89
C ARG A 562 -16.85 8.19 10.47
N THR A 563 -18.05 8.49 10.99
CA THR A 563 -19.28 7.79 10.59
C THR A 563 -19.61 8.06 9.11
N GLU A 564 -19.38 9.29 8.63
CA GLU A 564 -19.45 9.62 7.21
C GLU A 564 -18.49 8.78 6.39
N LEU A 565 -17.21 8.68 6.78
CA LEU A 565 -16.19 7.89 6.08
C LEU A 565 -16.58 6.42 5.96
N ALA A 566 -17.06 5.82 7.07
CA ALA A 566 -17.48 4.41 7.09
C ALA A 566 -18.59 4.12 6.08
N GLY A 567 -19.57 5.01 5.95
CA GLY A 567 -20.64 4.91 4.97
C GLY A 567 -20.17 5.22 3.55
N ALA A 568 -19.50 6.37 3.35
CA ALA A 568 -19.12 6.86 2.04
C ALA A 568 -18.13 5.95 1.30
N SER A 569 -17.17 5.37 2.01
CA SER A 569 -16.19 4.45 1.41
C SER A 569 -16.85 3.18 0.87
N ARG A 570 -17.81 2.63 1.61
CA ARG A 570 -18.55 1.43 1.18
C ARG A 570 -19.56 1.74 0.07
N VAL A 571 -20.23 2.89 0.11
CA VAL A 571 -21.07 3.37 -1.00
C VAL A 571 -20.24 3.48 -2.28
N ALA A 572 -19.02 4.02 -2.19
CA ALA A 572 -18.13 4.09 -3.35
C ALA A 572 -17.80 2.69 -3.93
N LEU A 573 -17.53 1.70 -3.06
CA LEU A 573 -17.30 0.31 -3.50
C LEU A 573 -18.56 -0.30 -4.15
N LEU A 574 -19.73 -0.15 -3.52
CA LEU A 574 -20.99 -0.70 -4.05
C LEU A 574 -21.31 -0.09 -5.43
N ARG A 575 -21.10 1.22 -5.60
CA ARG A 575 -21.22 1.90 -6.89
C ARG A 575 -20.22 1.39 -7.92
N ALA A 576 -18.97 1.13 -7.52
CA ALA A 576 -17.96 0.56 -8.41
C ALA A 576 -18.38 -0.83 -8.91
N ILE A 577 -18.85 -1.72 -8.02
CA ILE A 577 -19.34 -3.05 -8.35
C ILE A 577 -20.53 -2.97 -9.32
N ARG A 578 -21.46 -2.05 -9.08
CA ARG A 578 -22.63 -1.84 -9.96
C ARG A 578 -22.29 -1.15 -11.28
N GLY A 579 -21.06 -0.60 -11.41
CA GLY A 579 -20.55 0.01 -12.64
C GLY A 579 -20.79 1.51 -12.77
N ALA A 580 -21.27 2.20 -11.72
CA ALA A 580 -21.35 3.66 -11.65
C ALA A 580 -19.95 4.24 -11.35
N LEU A 581 -19.00 4.07 -12.29
CA LEU A 581 -17.57 4.25 -12.05
C LEU A 581 -17.19 5.69 -11.74
N ARG A 582 -17.82 6.69 -12.38
CA ARG A 582 -17.55 8.10 -12.11
C ARG A 582 -17.96 8.50 -10.71
N GLN A 583 -19.15 8.05 -10.27
CA GLN A 583 -19.63 8.31 -8.93
C GLN A 583 -18.80 7.58 -7.89
N ALA A 584 -18.41 6.33 -8.17
CA ALA A 584 -17.54 5.53 -7.32
C ALA A 584 -16.16 6.20 -7.16
N GLU A 585 -15.52 6.61 -8.24
CA GLU A 585 -14.22 7.29 -8.22
C GLU A 585 -14.28 8.61 -7.46
N THR A 586 -15.30 9.43 -7.74
CA THR A 586 -15.48 10.71 -7.05
C THR A 586 -15.76 10.50 -5.56
N GLY A 587 -16.63 9.54 -5.23
CA GLY A 587 -16.97 9.19 -3.85
C GLY A 587 -15.76 8.66 -3.08
N ALA A 588 -14.99 7.75 -3.68
CA ALA A 588 -13.77 7.20 -3.08
C ALA A 588 -12.72 8.27 -2.81
N ARG A 589 -12.44 9.14 -3.78
CA ARG A 589 -11.50 10.25 -3.60
C ARG A 589 -11.97 11.26 -2.54
N THR A 590 -13.27 11.53 -2.50
CA THR A 590 -13.85 12.41 -1.47
C THR A 590 -13.72 11.78 -0.09
N ALA A 591 -13.99 10.49 0.05
CA ALA A 591 -13.81 9.75 1.30
C ALA A 591 -12.35 9.77 1.76
N LEU A 592 -11.39 9.53 0.85
CA LEU A 592 -9.96 9.56 1.16
C LEU A 592 -9.44 10.96 1.53
N ALA A 593 -10.14 12.00 1.14
CA ALA A 593 -9.80 13.38 1.53
C ALA A 593 -10.28 13.76 2.94
N LEU A 594 -11.12 12.92 3.58
CA LEU A 594 -11.59 13.18 4.94
C LEU A 594 -10.44 13.07 5.96
N PRO A 595 -10.42 13.91 7.03
CA PRO A 595 -9.35 13.92 8.02
C PRO A 595 -9.04 12.56 8.67
N PRO A 596 -10.00 11.65 8.93
CA PRO A 596 -9.71 10.34 9.52
C PRO A 596 -8.84 9.42 8.65
N CYS A 597 -8.75 9.66 7.34
CA CYS A 597 -7.86 8.90 6.46
C CYS A 597 -6.39 9.26 6.63
N GLN A 598 -6.07 10.30 7.36
CA GLN A 598 -4.72 10.70 7.67
C GLN A 598 -4.21 9.94 8.91
N GLY A 599 -2.92 9.57 8.92
CA GLY A 599 -2.26 9.01 10.10
C GLY A 599 -2.60 7.57 10.45
N TRP A 600 -3.01 6.76 9.49
CA TRP A 600 -3.26 5.32 9.63
C TRP A 600 -4.36 4.93 10.64
N SER A 601 -5.24 5.84 11.03
CA SER A 601 -6.23 5.60 12.07
C SER A 601 -7.55 4.99 11.59
N CYS A 602 -7.79 4.95 10.28
CA CYS A 602 -9.01 4.40 9.67
C CYS A 602 -8.67 3.53 8.46
N ARG A 603 -7.70 2.65 8.64
CA ARG A 603 -7.14 1.85 7.54
C ARG A 603 -8.18 0.96 6.87
N ILE A 604 -9.11 0.38 7.63
CA ILE A 604 -10.18 -0.47 7.09
C ILE A 604 -11.10 0.37 6.20
N ASP A 605 -11.62 1.48 6.72
CA ASP A 605 -12.57 2.33 5.97
C ASP A 605 -11.90 2.98 4.75
N CYS A 606 -10.66 3.47 4.89
CA CYS A 606 -9.87 3.96 3.76
C CYS A 606 -9.57 2.84 2.75
N GLY A 607 -9.33 1.63 3.24
CA GLY A 607 -9.14 0.43 2.40
C GLY A 607 -10.33 0.14 1.49
N TYR A 608 -11.56 0.35 1.97
CA TYR A 608 -12.76 0.25 1.13
C TYR A 608 -12.79 1.28 -0.01
N ALA A 609 -12.35 2.51 0.26
CA ALA A 609 -12.26 3.53 -0.79
C ALA A 609 -11.19 3.17 -1.84
N TYR A 610 -10.01 2.67 -1.41
CA TYR A 610 -9.01 2.16 -2.34
C TYR A 610 -9.50 0.93 -3.11
N LEU A 611 -10.28 0.04 -2.47
CA LEU A 611 -10.89 -1.10 -3.13
C LEU A 611 -11.90 -0.67 -4.21
N ALA A 612 -12.67 0.40 -3.95
CA ALA A 612 -13.54 1.01 -4.96
C ALA A 612 -12.72 1.49 -6.17
N LEU A 613 -11.59 2.17 -5.93
CA LEU A 613 -10.68 2.61 -7.00
C LEU A 613 -10.05 1.42 -7.75
N ALA A 614 -9.75 0.32 -7.06
CA ALA A 614 -9.25 -0.90 -7.69
C ALA A 614 -10.29 -1.52 -8.64
N VAL A 615 -11.56 -1.58 -8.24
CA VAL A 615 -12.65 -2.08 -9.09
C VAL A 615 -12.88 -1.14 -10.29
N VAL A 616 -12.84 0.18 -10.08
CA VAL A 616 -12.92 1.16 -11.18
C VAL A 616 -11.78 0.94 -12.18
N ALA A 617 -10.54 0.82 -11.71
CA ALA A 617 -9.37 0.58 -12.55
C ALA A 617 -9.46 -0.79 -13.27
N LEU A 618 -9.99 -1.83 -12.60
CA LEU A 618 -10.22 -3.15 -13.21
C LEU A 618 -11.18 -3.07 -14.39
N LEU A 619 -12.31 -2.40 -14.21
CA LEU A 619 -13.34 -2.27 -15.25
C LEU A 619 -12.88 -1.37 -16.41
N ARG A 620 -11.96 -0.44 -16.15
CA ARG A 620 -11.29 0.38 -17.17
C ARG A 620 -10.06 -0.29 -17.80
N ASP A 621 -9.74 -1.52 -17.37
CA ASP A 621 -8.58 -2.33 -17.84
C ASP A 621 -7.23 -1.64 -17.61
N GLN A 622 -6.98 -1.18 -16.38
CA GLN A 622 -5.76 -0.50 -15.92
C GLN A 622 -5.03 -1.36 -14.86
N PRO A 623 -4.34 -2.43 -15.26
CA PRO A 623 -3.83 -3.45 -14.32
C PRO A 623 -2.82 -2.91 -13.30
N GLU A 624 -2.00 -1.94 -13.66
CA GLU A 624 -1.03 -1.32 -12.75
C GLU A 624 -1.73 -0.54 -11.62
N GLU A 625 -2.77 0.22 -11.97
CA GLU A 625 -3.59 0.94 -10.98
C GLU A 625 -4.38 -0.02 -10.09
N VAL A 626 -4.86 -1.14 -10.65
CA VAL A 626 -5.49 -2.21 -9.84
C VAL A 626 -4.53 -2.71 -8.78
N ALA A 627 -3.30 -3.09 -9.18
CA ALA A 627 -2.30 -3.63 -8.25
C ALA A 627 -1.92 -2.61 -7.16
N ALA A 628 -1.73 -1.35 -7.52
CA ALA A 628 -1.41 -0.28 -6.58
C ALA A 628 -2.54 -0.05 -5.56
N ASN A 629 -3.79 0.07 -6.03
CA ASN A 629 -4.94 0.27 -5.15
C ASN A 629 -5.22 -0.95 -4.27
N LEU A 630 -5.05 -2.19 -4.77
CA LEU A 630 -5.21 -3.41 -3.96
C LEU A 630 -4.18 -3.50 -2.83
N ALA A 631 -2.96 -3.01 -3.03
CA ALA A 631 -1.96 -2.95 -1.96
C ALA A 631 -2.39 -2.00 -0.84
N LEU A 632 -3.02 -0.87 -1.17
CA LEU A 632 -3.57 0.08 -0.21
C LEU A 632 -4.88 -0.41 0.43
N ALA A 633 -5.63 -1.26 -0.25
CA ALA A 633 -6.87 -1.85 0.25
C ALA A 633 -6.65 -3.04 1.21
N GLU A 634 -5.42 -3.56 1.34
CA GLU A 634 -5.11 -4.73 2.17
C GLU A 634 -5.69 -4.68 3.58
N PRO A 635 -5.67 -3.54 4.31
CA PRO A 635 -6.26 -3.48 5.65
C PRO A 635 -7.75 -3.81 5.71
N ALA A 636 -8.52 -3.57 4.64
CA ALA A 636 -9.93 -3.88 4.60
C ALA A 636 -10.23 -5.38 4.51
N THR A 637 -9.24 -6.22 4.13
CA THR A 637 -9.43 -7.67 3.94
C THR A 637 -9.73 -8.44 5.22
N VAL A 638 -9.63 -7.81 6.38
CA VAL A 638 -10.13 -8.38 7.65
C VAL A 638 -11.64 -8.56 7.63
N GLU A 639 -12.37 -7.78 6.81
CA GLU A 639 -13.79 -7.96 6.58
C GLU A 639 -14.01 -8.92 5.38
N PRO A 640 -14.82 -10.01 5.52
CA PRO A 640 -14.96 -11.03 4.49
C PRO A 640 -15.39 -10.49 3.12
N VAL A 641 -16.27 -9.50 3.10
CA VAL A 641 -16.76 -8.87 1.86
C VAL A 641 -15.63 -8.16 1.11
N ALA A 642 -14.80 -7.37 1.79
CA ALA A 642 -13.66 -6.73 1.16
C ALA A 642 -12.62 -7.76 0.69
N GLY A 643 -12.35 -8.79 1.51
CA GLY A 643 -11.49 -9.91 1.14
C GLY A 643 -11.95 -10.60 -0.14
N ALA A 644 -13.26 -10.81 -0.30
CA ALA A 644 -13.85 -11.41 -1.48
C ALA A 644 -13.68 -10.53 -2.74
N VAL A 645 -13.88 -9.22 -2.63
CA VAL A 645 -13.67 -8.30 -3.77
C VAL A 645 -12.20 -8.20 -4.13
N VAL A 646 -11.28 -8.18 -3.15
CA VAL A 646 -9.83 -8.24 -3.39
C VAL A 646 -9.45 -9.52 -4.13
N ALA A 647 -9.98 -10.68 -3.68
CA ALA A 647 -9.75 -11.96 -4.34
C ALA A 647 -10.27 -11.96 -5.78
N LEU A 648 -11.45 -11.40 -6.02
CA LEU A 648 -12.02 -11.25 -7.36
C LEU A 648 -11.10 -10.40 -8.25
N CYS A 649 -10.65 -9.24 -7.81
CA CYS A 649 -9.75 -8.39 -8.58
C CYS A 649 -8.40 -9.07 -8.84
N ARG A 650 -7.80 -9.69 -7.83
CA ARG A 650 -6.54 -10.47 -7.97
C ARG A 650 -6.70 -11.64 -8.92
N SER A 651 -7.84 -12.37 -8.86
CA SER A 651 -8.10 -13.49 -9.77
C SER A 651 -8.11 -13.06 -11.23
N HIS A 652 -8.65 -11.89 -11.50
CA HIS A 652 -8.62 -11.31 -12.85
C HIS A 652 -7.19 -10.96 -13.30
N LEU A 653 -6.35 -10.39 -12.44
CA LEU A 653 -4.97 -10.06 -12.78
C LEU A 653 -4.13 -11.32 -13.07
N VAL A 654 -4.21 -12.34 -12.20
CA VAL A 654 -3.44 -13.57 -12.40
C VAL A 654 -3.95 -14.40 -13.59
N ARG A 655 -5.25 -14.37 -13.86
CA ARG A 655 -5.83 -14.96 -15.07
C ARG A 655 -5.27 -14.30 -16.33
N ASP A 656 -5.21 -12.98 -16.35
CA ASP A 656 -4.71 -12.21 -17.50
C ASP A 656 -3.19 -12.44 -17.71
N ALA A 657 -2.47 -12.83 -16.65
CA ALA A 657 -1.08 -13.30 -16.70
C ALA A 657 -0.96 -14.82 -17.07
N GLY A 658 -2.08 -15.52 -17.27
CA GLY A 658 -2.10 -16.94 -17.66
C GLY A 658 -2.10 -17.94 -16.50
N ASP A 659 -2.06 -17.50 -15.24
CA ASP A 659 -2.11 -18.40 -14.06
C ASP A 659 -3.55 -18.65 -13.59
N HIS A 660 -4.27 -19.49 -14.35
CA HIS A 660 -5.65 -19.88 -14.02
C HIS A 660 -5.75 -20.66 -12.69
N ALA A 661 -4.68 -21.38 -12.30
CA ALA A 661 -4.69 -22.16 -11.08
C ALA A 661 -4.61 -21.28 -9.82
N ALA A 662 -3.77 -20.25 -9.84
CA ALA A 662 -3.72 -19.28 -8.75
C ALA A 662 -5.05 -18.53 -8.61
N GLY A 663 -5.61 -18.05 -9.71
CA GLY A 663 -6.92 -17.38 -9.70
C GLY A 663 -8.03 -18.25 -9.10
N HIS A 664 -8.09 -19.52 -9.47
CA HIS A 664 -9.07 -20.46 -8.91
C HIS A 664 -8.92 -20.62 -7.39
N ARG A 665 -7.69 -20.80 -6.88
CA ARG A 665 -7.46 -20.91 -5.42
C ARG A 665 -7.95 -19.69 -4.66
N LEU A 666 -7.69 -18.48 -5.20
CA LEU A 666 -8.15 -17.22 -4.58
C LEU A 666 -9.67 -17.16 -4.45
N LEU A 667 -10.42 -17.55 -5.51
CA LEU A 667 -11.88 -17.49 -5.51
C LEU A 667 -12.50 -18.53 -4.59
N VAL A 668 -11.98 -19.76 -4.58
CA VAL A 668 -12.46 -20.81 -3.67
C VAL A 668 -12.30 -20.39 -2.22
N ALA A 669 -11.11 -19.91 -1.84
CA ALA A 669 -10.86 -19.43 -0.48
C ALA A 669 -11.77 -18.26 -0.09
N ALA A 670 -12.03 -17.33 -1.01
CA ALA A 670 -12.93 -16.21 -0.76
C ALA A 670 -14.38 -16.64 -0.54
N ARG A 671 -14.86 -17.61 -1.31
CA ARG A 671 -16.23 -18.16 -1.15
C ARG A 671 -16.39 -18.92 0.17
N GLU A 672 -15.36 -19.67 0.57
CA GLU A 672 -15.35 -20.33 1.87
C GLU A 672 -15.45 -19.33 3.02
N GLN A 673 -14.73 -18.20 2.93
CA GLN A 673 -14.77 -17.12 3.92
C GLN A 673 -16.14 -16.42 3.99
N LEU A 674 -16.87 -16.31 2.87
CA LEU A 674 -18.23 -15.75 2.85
C LEU A 674 -19.31 -16.69 3.45
N GLY A 675 -18.95 -17.91 3.84
CA GLY A 675 -19.83 -18.82 4.55
C GLY A 675 -21.06 -19.30 3.76
N GLY A 676 -21.03 -19.25 2.41
CA GLY A 676 -22.10 -19.76 1.54
C GLY A 676 -23.34 -18.86 1.47
N SER A 677 -23.21 -17.56 1.72
CA SER A 677 -24.31 -16.62 1.47
C SER A 677 -24.61 -16.55 -0.04
N GLU A 678 -25.88 -16.74 -0.43
CA GLU A 678 -26.31 -16.69 -1.85
C GLU A 678 -26.50 -15.25 -2.37
N GLY A 679 -25.71 -14.30 -1.87
CA GLY A 679 -25.82 -12.89 -2.23
C GLY A 679 -25.27 -12.56 -3.63
N GLU A 680 -25.40 -11.28 -4.00
CA GLU A 680 -24.93 -10.75 -5.29
C GLU A 680 -23.42 -10.97 -5.47
N LEU A 681 -22.61 -10.80 -4.41
CA LEU A 681 -21.18 -11.02 -4.46
C LEU A 681 -20.78 -12.49 -4.68
N ASP A 682 -21.51 -13.44 -4.07
CA ASP A 682 -21.27 -14.89 -4.33
C ASP A 682 -21.51 -15.21 -5.81
N ARG A 683 -22.56 -14.66 -6.43
CA ARG A 683 -22.80 -14.85 -7.86
C ARG A 683 -21.65 -14.36 -8.73
N TRP A 684 -21.04 -13.21 -8.40
CA TRP A 684 -19.85 -12.72 -9.08
C TRP A 684 -18.65 -13.67 -8.94
N LEU A 685 -18.41 -14.17 -7.71
CA LEU A 685 -17.31 -15.11 -7.46
C LEU A 685 -17.52 -16.43 -8.20
N ARG A 686 -18.76 -16.96 -8.19
CA ARG A 686 -19.12 -18.19 -8.91
C ARG A 686 -18.94 -18.03 -10.42
N ALA A 687 -19.37 -16.90 -10.99
CA ALA A 687 -19.20 -16.62 -12.41
C ALA A 687 -17.71 -16.50 -12.81
N ALA A 688 -16.88 -15.89 -11.96
CA ALA A 688 -15.44 -15.80 -12.17
C ALA A 688 -14.74 -17.17 -12.00
N GLU A 689 -15.13 -17.97 -11.02
CA GLU A 689 -14.61 -19.33 -10.81
C GLU A 689 -14.97 -20.23 -11.99
N ALA A 690 -16.22 -20.19 -12.47
CA ALA A 690 -16.67 -20.97 -13.61
C ALA A 690 -15.88 -20.63 -14.90
N ASP A 691 -15.56 -19.36 -15.11
CA ASP A 691 -14.71 -18.94 -16.23
C ASP A 691 -13.30 -19.55 -16.17
N LEU A 692 -12.68 -19.57 -14.98
CA LEU A 692 -11.37 -20.19 -14.77
C LEU A 692 -11.39 -21.71 -14.94
N ARG A 693 -12.46 -22.38 -14.51
CA ARG A 693 -12.64 -23.84 -14.71
C ARG A 693 -12.85 -24.17 -16.18
N ALA A 694 -13.71 -23.43 -16.86
CA ALA A 694 -13.94 -23.59 -18.29
C ALA A 694 -12.66 -23.35 -19.12
N ALA A 695 -11.82 -22.40 -18.72
CA ALA A 695 -10.51 -22.15 -19.33
C ALA A 695 -9.55 -23.34 -19.19
N ARG A 696 -9.76 -24.21 -18.20
CA ARG A 696 -9.00 -25.44 -17.95
C ARG A 696 -9.66 -26.69 -18.53
N GLY A 697 -10.79 -26.54 -19.20
CA GLY A 697 -11.57 -27.65 -19.82
C GLY A 697 -12.57 -28.33 -18.89
N ASP A 698 -12.73 -27.86 -17.63
CA ASP A 698 -13.67 -28.39 -16.65
C ASP A 698 -15.05 -27.71 -16.84
N LEU A 699 -15.72 -28.05 -17.93
CA LEU A 699 -17.00 -27.45 -18.33
C LEU A 699 -18.16 -27.88 -17.45
N ASP A 700 -18.17 -29.10 -16.94
CA ASP A 700 -19.32 -29.65 -16.19
C ASP A 700 -19.39 -28.94 -14.81
N THR A 701 -18.29 -28.86 -14.10
CA THR A 701 -18.25 -28.12 -12.83
C THR A 701 -18.50 -26.61 -13.03
N ALA A 702 -18.05 -26.05 -14.16
CA ALA A 702 -18.35 -24.65 -14.50
C ALA A 702 -19.88 -24.44 -14.66
N ARG A 703 -20.59 -25.36 -15.32
CA ARG A 703 -22.08 -25.33 -15.44
C ARG A 703 -22.77 -25.46 -14.10
N GLU A 704 -22.31 -26.38 -13.24
CA GLU A 704 -22.84 -26.55 -11.88
C GLU A 704 -22.74 -25.28 -11.05
N LEU A 705 -21.57 -24.61 -11.10
CA LEU A 705 -21.36 -23.33 -10.42
C LEU A 705 -22.30 -22.23 -10.89
N LEU A 706 -22.72 -22.27 -12.13
CA LEU A 706 -23.61 -21.28 -12.76
C LEU A 706 -25.09 -21.62 -12.65
N ALA A 707 -25.43 -22.72 -12.00
CA ALA A 707 -26.81 -23.05 -11.72
C ALA A 707 -27.42 -22.08 -10.69
N GLY A 708 -28.54 -21.48 -11.00
CA GLY A 708 -29.25 -20.54 -10.14
C GLY A 708 -29.83 -19.34 -10.87
N ALA A 709 -30.40 -18.41 -10.12
CA ALA A 709 -30.98 -17.17 -10.64
C ALA A 709 -30.03 -16.00 -10.52
N GLY A 710 -30.02 -15.12 -11.49
CA GLY A 710 -29.27 -13.86 -11.50
C GLY A 710 -28.58 -13.61 -12.85
N PRO A 711 -28.49 -12.34 -13.25
CA PRO A 711 -27.88 -11.99 -14.54
C PRO A 711 -26.42 -12.37 -14.63
N GLU A 712 -25.66 -12.30 -13.53
CA GLU A 712 -24.23 -12.66 -13.45
C GLU A 712 -24.01 -14.13 -13.82
N LEU A 713 -24.87 -15.03 -13.28
CA LEU A 713 -24.78 -16.47 -13.55
C LEU A 713 -25.21 -16.79 -14.97
N ALA A 714 -26.29 -16.17 -15.45
CA ALA A 714 -26.81 -16.39 -16.81
C ALA A 714 -25.82 -15.92 -17.88
N VAL A 715 -25.21 -14.74 -17.70
CA VAL A 715 -24.15 -14.22 -18.59
C VAL A 715 -22.88 -15.09 -18.50
N GLY A 716 -22.53 -15.54 -17.29
CA GLY A 716 -21.43 -16.50 -17.08
C GLY A 716 -21.66 -17.82 -17.83
N LEU A 717 -22.89 -18.38 -17.78
CA LEU A 717 -23.23 -19.58 -18.49
C LEU A 717 -23.12 -19.40 -20.01
N ALA A 718 -23.66 -18.30 -20.54
CA ALA A 718 -23.53 -18.00 -21.97
C ALA A 718 -22.05 -17.94 -22.41
N ARG A 719 -21.18 -17.35 -21.60
CA ARG A 719 -19.73 -17.31 -21.84
C ARG A 719 -19.09 -18.70 -21.83
N VAL A 720 -19.45 -19.56 -20.87
CA VAL A 720 -18.94 -20.94 -20.77
C VAL A 720 -19.37 -21.75 -21.99
N GLU A 721 -20.66 -21.66 -22.42
CA GLU A 721 -21.17 -22.39 -23.58
C GLU A 721 -20.56 -21.88 -24.90
N LEU A 722 -20.34 -20.56 -25.04
CA LEU A 722 -19.60 -20.00 -26.16
C LEU A 722 -18.16 -20.57 -26.26
N ARG A 723 -17.48 -20.73 -25.12
CA ARG A 723 -16.15 -21.36 -25.06
C ARG A 723 -16.21 -22.85 -25.39
N ALA A 724 -17.30 -23.55 -25.01
CA ALA A 724 -17.54 -24.94 -25.35
C ALA A 724 -17.88 -25.14 -26.86
N GLY A 725 -18.15 -24.04 -27.58
CA GLY A 725 -18.55 -24.08 -29.00
C GLY A 725 -20.04 -24.37 -29.20
N ASP A 726 -20.86 -24.29 -28.16
CA ASP A 726 -22.30 -24.45 -28.25
C ASP A 726 -23.02 -23.11 -28.32
N ASP A 727 -22.97 -22.48 -29.48
CA ASP A 727 -23.55 -21.16 -29.72
C ASP A 727 -25.10 -21.15 -29.48
N ARG A 728 -25.77 -22.29 -29.70
CA ARG A 728 -27.22 -22.38 -29.49
C ARG A 728 -27.58 -22.34 -28.02
N THR A 729 -26.86 -23.10 -27.20
CA THR A 729 -27.07 -23.09 -25.74
C THR A 729 -26.65 -21.77 -25.16
N ALA A 730 -25.56 -21.17 -25.67
CA ALA A 730 -25.10 -19.82 -25.26
C ALA A 730 -26.16 -18.75 -25.55
N GLU A 731 -26.77 -18.75 -26.73
CA GLU A 731 -27.85 -17.80 -27.08
C GLU A 731 -29.10 -18.01 -26.20
N ALA A 732 -29.44 -19.26 -25.89
CA ALA A 732 -30.57 -19.58 -25.01
C ALA A 732 -30.32 -19.17 -23.54
N ALA A 733 -29.06 -19.25 -23.07
CA ALA A 733 -28.70 -18.87 -21.72
C ALA A 733 -28.57 -17.34 -21.56
N LEU A 734 -28.28 -16.62 -22.65
CA LEU A 734 -28.04 -15.16 -22.60
C LEU A 734 -29.35 -14.43 -22.30
N PRO A 735 -29.43 -13.70 -21.17
CA PRO A 735 -30.65 -12.99 -20.79
C PRO A 735 -30.87 -11.76 -21.68
N ASN A 736 -32.15 -11.32 -21.77
CA ASN A 736 -32.48 -10.10 -22.56
C ASN A 736 -31.99 -8.84 -21.86
N TRP A 737 -30.74 -8.47 -22.11
CA TRP A 737 -30.09 -7.31 -21.54
C TRP A 737 -30.64 -5.95 -22.04
N GLN A 738 -31.51 -5.93 -23.06
CA GLN A 738 -32.20 -4.75 -23.57
C GLN A 738 -33.59 -4.55 -22.93
N ALA A 739 -34.08 -5.51 -22.15
CA ALA A 739 -35.33 -5.39 -21.44
C ALA A 739 -35.31 -4.24 -20.41
N ALA A 740 -36.46 -3.70 -20.06
CA ALA A 740 -36.58 -2.62 -19.09
C ALA A 740 -36.01 -3.05 -17.72
N GLU A 741 -36.26 -4.30 -17.31
CA GLU A 741 -35.76 -4.89 -16.06
C GLU A 741 -34.23 -5.01 -16.01
N ALA A 742 -33.57 -5.06 -17.16
CA ALA A 742 -32.13 -5.11 -17.25
C ALA A 742 -31.46 -3.75 -16.92
N ALA A 743 -32.21 -2.68 -16.83
CA ALA A 743 -31.70 -1.37 -16.41
C ALA A 743 -31.19 -1.39 -14.97
N ASP A 744 -31.70 -2.27 -14.12
CA ASP A 744 -31.30 -2.43 -12.72
C ASP A 744 -30.10 -3.37 -12.54
N TRP A 745 -29.64 -4.04 -13.61
CA TRP A 745 -28.48 -4.92 -13.53
C TRP A 745 -27.18 -4.12 -13.37
N PRO A 746 -26.15 -4.69 -12.74
CA PRO A 746 -24.83 -4.08 -12.76
C PRO A 746 -24.36 -3.82 -14.19
N LEU A 747 -23.93 -2.60 -14.47
CA LEU A 747 -23.53 -2.18 -15.82
C LEU A 747 -22.46 -3.10 -16.44
N PRO A 748 -21.43 -3.59 -15.71
CA PRO A 748 -20.45 -4.51 -16.29
C PRO A 748 -21.07 -5.79 -16.84
N VAL A 749 -22.05 -6.35 -16.14
CA VAL A 749 -22.78 -7.56 -16.58
C VAL A 749 -23.61 -7.28 -17.85
N ARG A 750 -24.25 -6.12 -17.88
CA ARG A 750 -25.06 -5.71 -19.03
C ARG A 750 -24.20 -5.45 -20.27
N VAL A 751 -23.04 -4.81 -20.11
CA VAL A 751 -22.07 -4.59 -21.21
C VAL A 751 -21.49 -5.93 -21.68
N GLU A 752 -21.17 -6.84 -20.76
CA GLU A 752 -20.68 -8.18 -21.12
C GLU A 752 -21.72 -8.98 -21.89
N ALA A 753 -22.98 -8.98 -21.45
CA ALA A 753 -24.08 -9.61 -22.19
C ALA A 753 -24.21 -9.06 -23.61
N ALA A 754 -24.05 -7.75 -23.80
CA ALA A 754 -24.08 -7.13 -25.11
C ALA A 754 -22.89 -7.60 -25.98
N VAL A 755 -21.69 -7.68 -25.41
CA VAL A 755 -20.47 -8.15 -26.11
C VAL A 755 -20.61 -9.63 -26.50
N LEU A 756 -21.14 -10.49 -25.63
CA LEU A 756 -21.41 -11.90 -25.95
C LEU A 756 -22.44 -12.02 -27.09
N HIS A 757 -23.44 -11.15 -27.12
CA HIS A 757 -24.40 -11.08 -28.21
C HIS A 757 -23.79 -10.66 -29.55
N VAL A 758 -22.79 -9.76 -29.51
CA VAL A 758 -21.97 -9.41 -30.67
C VAL A 758 -21.24 -10.64 -31.21
N VAL A 759 -20.59 -11.43 -30.33
CA VAL A 759 -19.87 -12.66 -30.73
C VAL A 759 -20.82 -13.67 -31.36
N LEU A 760 -22.00 -13.88 -30.76
CA LEU A 760 -23.01 -14.80 -31.31
C LEU A 760 -23.50 -14.36 -32.69
N ALA A 761 -23.78 -13.06 -32.88
CA ALA A 761 -24.21 -12.52 -34.16
C ALA A 761 -23.13 -12.68 -35.25
N GLU A 762 -21.85 -12.46 -34.90
CA GLU A 762 -20.73 -12.64 -35.80
C GLU A 762 -20.53 -14.09 -36.21
N ARG A 763 -20.60 -15.04 -35.24
CA ARG A 763 -20.54 -16.49 -35.53
C ARG A 763 -21.71 -16.98 -36.37
N ALA A 764 -22.88 -16.37 -36.21
CA ALA A 764 -24.04 -16.63 -37.05
C ALA A 764 -23.97 -16.02 -38.46
N GLY A 765 -22.92 -15.21 -38.77
CA GLY A 765 -22.75 -14.53 -40.04
C GLY A 765 -23.67 -13.29 -40.23
N ASP A 766 -24.35 -12.85 -39.16
CA ASP A 766 -25.19 -11.62 -39.18
C ASP A 766 -24.36 -10.39 -38.78
N GLY A 767 -23.47 -9.98 -39.65
CA GLY A 767 -22.61 -8.81 -39.43
C GLY A 767 -23.39 -7.52 -39.17
N ARG A 768 -24.62 -7.38 -39.74
CA ARG A 768 -25.45 -6.18 -39.48
C ARG A 768 -25.97 -6.16 -38.04
N ARG A 769 -26.34 -7.33 -37.48
CA ARG A 769 -26.76 -7.45 -36.08
C ARG A 769 -25.56 -7.23 -35.18
N ALA A 770 -24.40 -7.80 -35.49
CA ALA A 770 -23.17 -7.63 -34.76
C ALA A 770 -22.77 -6.14 -34.65
N HIS A 771 -22.73 -5.41 -35.77
CA HIS A 771 -22.41 -3.97 -35.77
C HIS A 771 -23.41 -3.12 -34.97
N ARG A 772 -24.72 -3.35 -35.13
CA ARG A 772 -25.73 -2.61 -34.35
C ARG A 772 -25.62 -2.89 -32.85
N THR A 773 -25.41 -4.14 -32.49
CA THR A 773 -25.26 -4.54 -31.08
C THR A 773 -23.99 -3.96 -30.49
N LEU A 774 -22.89 -3.90 -31.27
CA LEU A 774 -21.63 -3.28 -30.84
C LEU A 774 -21.79 -1.79 -30.56
N GLU A 775 -22.49 -1.04 -31.43
CA GLU A 775 -22.79 0.39 -31.18
C GLU A 775 -23.55 0.59 -29.86
N VAL A 776 -24.55 -0.25 -29.56
CA VAL A 776 -25.29 -0.17 -28.30
C VAL A 776 -24.41 -0.56 -27.10
N ALA A 777 -23.53 -1.55 -27.25
CA ALA A 777 -22.58 -1.92 -26.21
C ALA A 777 -21.59 -0.80 -25.89
N LEU A 778 -21.11 -0.10 -26.94
CA LEU A 778 -20.22 1.05 -26.82
C LEU A 778 -20.93 2.25 -26.16
N ASP A 779 -22.19 2.49 -26.50
CA ASP A 779 -23.02 3.52 -25.85
C ASP A 779 -23.18 3.26 -24.36
N LEU A 780 -23.58 2.04 -23.98
CA LEU A 780 -23.71 1.63 -22.59
C LEU A 780 -22.41 1.79 -21.79
N ALA A 781 -21.27 1.43 -22.39
CA ALA A 781 -19.97 1.45 -21.73
C ALA A 781 -19.34 2.85 -21.70
N GLY A 782 -19.67 3.69 -22.69
CA GLY A 782 -18.95 4.94 -22.96
C GLY A 782 -19.09 5.98 -21.87
N GLU A 783 -20.26 6.09 -21.27
CA GLU A 783 -20.51 7.07 -20.22
C GLU A 783 -19.63 6.84 -18.99
N GLU A 784 -19.46 5.60 -18.55
CA GLU A 784 -18.69 5.22 -17.37
C GLU A 784 -17.24 4.82 -17.69
N GLY A 785 -16.94 4.60 -18.97
CA GLY A 785 -15.61 4.20 -19.44
C GLY A 785 -15.27 2.74 -19.17
N VAL A 786 -16.29 1.86 -19.19
CA VAL A 786 -16.10 0.40 -19.03
C VAL A 786 -15.40 -0.14 -20.27
N ARG A 787 -14.21 -0.74 -20.12
CA ARG A 787 -13.39 -1.25 -21.23
C ARG A 787 -13.18 -2.76 -21.19
N ARG A 788 -13.06 -3.34 -19.99
CA ARG A 788 -12.66 -4.72 -19.80
C ARG A 788 -13.47 -5.75 -20.58
N PRO A 789 -14.82 -5.66 -20.71
CA PRO A 789 -15.59 -6.62 -21.53
C PRO A 789 -15.20 -6.65 -23.00
N PHE A 790 -14.65 -5.55 -23.55
CA PHE A 790 -14.18 -5.49 -24.95
C PHE A 790 -12.72 -5.94 -25.08
N THR A 791 -11.83 -5.54 -24.17
CA THR A 791 -10.39 -5.85 -24.24
C THR A 791 -10.08 -7.30 -23.93
N ARG A 792 -10.93 -7.94 -23.13
CA ARG A 792 -10.79 -9.36 -22.71
C ARG A 792 -11.81 -10.29 -23.35
N ALA A 793 -12.48 -9.80 -24.40
CA ALA A 793 -13.42 -10.59 -25.19
C ALA A 793 -12.72 -11.58 -26.13
N ASP A 794 -13.54 -12.38 -26.82
CA ASP A 794 -13.12 -13.23 -27.95
C ASP A 794 -12.35 -12.39 -28.98
N PRO A 795 -11.26 -12.91 -29.59
CA PRO A 795 -10.51 -12.22 -30.64
C PRO A 795 -11.38 -11.65 -31.78
N ALA A 796 -12.50 -12.31 -32.12
CA ALA A 796 -13.47 -11.82 -33.11
C ALA A 796 -14.03 -10.43 -32.77
N VAL A 797 -14.19 -10.09 -31.49
CA VAL A 797 -14.64 -8.74 -31.08
C VAL A 797 -13.59 -7.69 -31.41
N ARG A 798 -12.32 -8.00 -31.28
CA ARG A 798 -11.22 -7.12 -31.63
C ARG A 798 -11.17 -6.83 -33.12
N ASP A 799 -11.31 -7.88 -33.93
CA ASP A 799 -11.36 -7.76 -35.39
C ASP A 799 -12.57 -6.93 -35.82
N LEU A 800 -13.71 -7.12 -35.17
CA LEU A 800 -14.91 -6.34 -35.41
C LEU A 800 -14.75 -4.87 -34.99
N LEU A 801 -14.09 -4.59 -33.85
CA LEU A 801 -13.77 -3.22 -33.42
C LEU A 801 -12.86 -2.51 -34.43
N ALA A 802 -11.86 -3.21 -34.96
CA ALA A 802 -10.98 -2.68 -36.01
C ALA A 802 -11.76 -2.39 -37.30
N ALA A 803 -12.59 -3.32 -37.77
CA ALA A 803 -13.46 -3.14 -38.93
C ALA A 803 -14.50 -2.01 -38.72
N HIS A 804 -14.94 -1.82 -37.48
CA HIS A 804 -15.90 -0.77 -37.11
C HIS A 804 -15.32 0.65 -37.25
N LEU A 805 -14.01 0.81 -37.06
CA LEU A 805 -13.29 2.09 -37.35
C LEU A 805 -13.34 2.44 -38.81
N ASP A 806 -13.25 1.46 -39.71
CA ASP A 806 -13.25 1.67 -41.15
C ASP A 806 -14.65 1.99 -41.70
N THR A 807 -15.70 1.41 -41.11
CA THR A 807 -17.10 1.61 -41.51
C THR A 807 -17.72 2.87 -40.95
N GLY A 808 -17.11 3.48 -39.92
CA GLY A 808 -17.56 4.68 -39.23
C GLY A 808 -18.42 4.37 -38.00
N THR A 809 -18.07 4.93 -36.87
CA THR A 809 -18.75 4.77 -35.58
C THR A 809 -18.88 6.14 -34.90
N ALA A 810 -19.96 6.31 -34.10
CA ALA A 810 -20.13 7.48 -33.24
C ALA A 810 -19.07 7.50 -32.11
N TYR A 811 -18.49 6.34 -31.79
CA TYR A 811 -17.54 6.14 -30.67
C TYR A 811 -16.09 5.99 -31.14
N TRP A 812 -15.72 6.66 -32.25
CA TRP A 812 -14.41 6.48 -32.90
C TRP A 812 -13.22 6.59 -31.91
N SER A 813 -13.23 7.56 -30.98
CA SER A 813 -12.15 7.71 -30.00
C SER A 813 -12.04 6.50 -29.07
N ALA A 814 -13.17 6.04 -28.52
CA ALA A 814 -13.21 4.90 -27.62
C ALA A 814 -12.79 3.61 -28.32
N VAL A 815 -13.28 3.35 -29.55
CA VAL A 815 -12.91 2.19 -30.34
C VAL A 815 -11.43 2.23 -30.73
N SER A 816 -10.90 3.39 -31.13
CA SER A 816 -9.48 3.56 -31.43
C SER A 816 -8.58 3.29 -30.22
N ASP A 817 -9.01 3.66 -29.02
CA ASP A 817 -8.27 3.37 -27.78
C ASP A 817 -8.37 1.89 -27.39
N LEU A 818 -9.52 1.23 -27.62
CA LEU A 818 -9.70 -0.20 -27.39
C LEU A 818 -8.83 -1.05 -28.32
N VAL A 819 -8.75 -0.68 -29.62
CA VAL A 819 -7.92 -1.40 -30.60
C VAL A 819 -6.44 -1.23 -30.30
N ARG A 820 -5.97 -0.03 -29.96
CA ARG A 820 -4.57 0.24 -29.58
C ARG A 820 -4.16 -0.43 -28.28
N GLY A 821 -5.03 -0.42 -27.26
CA GLY A 821 -4.76 -1.09 -25.99
C GLY A 821 -4.71 -2.61 -26.10
N ALA A 822 -5.23 -3.18 -27.18
CA ALA A 822 -5.18 -4.61 -27.45
C ALA A 822 -3.90 -5.06 -28.20
N GLU A 823 -3.10 -4.13 -28.70
CA GLU A 823 -1.84 -4.40 -29.42
C GLU A 823 -0.62 -4.53 -28.48
N GLU A 824 -0.75 -4.29 -27.19
CA GLU A 824 0.27 -4.63 -26.17
C GLU A 824 -0.30 -5.70 -25.23
N PRO A 825 0.26 -6.87 -25.03
CA PRO A 825 1.65 -7.24 -24.88
C PRO A 825 1.98 -8.63 -25.43
N THR A 826 3.17 -8.99 -25.43
CA THR A 826 3.92 -10.19 -25.68
C THR A 826 4.69 -10.12 -26.98
N GLU A 827 5.81 -9.41 -26.88
CA GLU A 827 7.09 -9.93 -27.33
C GLU A 827 8.17 -8.86 -27.10
N ARG A 828 8.94 -9.05 -26.06
CA ARG A 828 10.30 -8.51 -26.04
C ARG A 828 11.07 -9.20 -27.16
N ALA A 829 10.91 -8.73 -28.38
CA ALA A 829 11.81 -8.98 -29.50
C ALA A 829 12.47 -7.64 -29.87
N GLY A 830 13.79 -7.71 -30.04
CA GLY A 830 14.70 -6.58 -30.14
C GLY A 830 14.42 -5.54 -31.21
N PRO A 831 15.20 -4.48 -31.27
CA PRO A 831 14.92 -3.27 -32.02
C PRO A 831 15.16 -3.46 -33.50
N THR A 832 14.09 -3.52 -34.28
CA THR A 832 14.12 -3.30 -35.73
C THR A 832 12.99 -2.34 -36.11
N GLY A 833 13.16 -1.09 -35.70
CA GLY A 833 12.41 0.05 -36.20
C GLY A 833 13.44 1.06 -36.70
N ALA A 834 13.32 1.57 -37.91
CA ALA A 834 14.16 2.62 -38.43
C ALA A 834 14.13 3.82 -37.46
N ALA A 835 15.22 3.99 -36.71
CA ALA A 835 15.37 5.12 -35.81
C ALA A 835 15.33 6.41 -36.60
N LEU A 836 14.55 7.41 -36.13
CA LEU A 836 14.62 8.75 -36.66
C LEU A 836 16.06 9.25 -36.62
N ALA A 837 16.53 9.90 -37.69
CA ALA A 837 17.85 10.52 -37.71
C ALA A 837 18.02 11.56 -36.58
N GLU A 838 16.93 12.16 -36.15
CA GLU A 838 16.86 13.09 -35.02
C GLU A 838 15.56 12.83 -34.22
N PRO A 839 15.63 12.41 -32.93
CA PRO A 839 14.44 12.08 -32.14
C PRO A 839 13.56 13.33 -31.89
N LEU A 840 12.25 13.12 -31.76
CA LEU A 840 11.33 14.18 -31.35
C LEU A 840 11.51 14.46 -29.84
N THR A 841 11.49 15.74 -29.48
CA THR A 841 11.44 16.15 -28.09
C THR A 841 10.06 15.88 -27.48
N GLU A 842 9.95 15.78 -26.15
CA GLU A 842 8.66 15.59 -25.45
C GLU A 842 7.62 16.63 -25.88
N ARG A 843 8.06 17.88 -26.08
CA ARG A 843 7.19 18.97 -26.51
C ARG A 843 6.70 18.78 -27.95
N GLU A 844 7.54 18.29 -28.82
CA GLU A 844 7.19 17.96 -30.21
C GLU A 844 6.25 16.75 -30.26
N VAL A 845 6.44 15.75 -29.41
CA VAL A 845 5.51 14.60 -29.29
C VAL A 845 4.14 15.08 -28.80
N THR A 846 4.10 15.97 -27.80
CA THR A 846 2.85 16.55 -27.33
C THR A 846 2.11 17.29 -28.45
N ILE A 847 2.79 18.17 -29.18
CA ILE A 847 2.18 18.92 -30.31
C ILE A 847 1.76 17.97 -31.44
N LEU A 848 2.56 16.93 -31.73
CA LEU A 848 2.24 15.92 -32.73
C LEU A 848 0.95 15.15 -32.39
N ARG A 849 0.69 14.87 -31.12
CA ARG A 849 -0.60 14.30 -30.67
C ARG A 849 -1.78 15.23 -30.99
N TYR A 850 -1.64 16.53 -30.77
CA TYR A 850 -2.68 17.50 -31.15
C TYR A 850 -2.81 17.67 -32.67
N LEU A 851 -1.77 17.42 -33.46
CA LEU A 851 -1.84 17.42 -34.93
C LEU A 851 -2.72 16.28 -35.50
N GLN A 852 -3.06 15.27 -34.71
CA GLN A 852 -4.03 14.24 -35.12
C GLN A 852 -5.49 14.72 -35.06
N SER A 853 -5.78 15.70 -34.21
CA SER A 853 -7.12 16.27 -34.05
C SER A 853 -7.48 17.23 -35.20
N ILE A 854 -8.70 17.71 -35.22
CA ILE A 854 -9.15 18.73 -36.15
C ILE A 854 -8.70 20.16 -35.79
N LEU A 855 -8.06 20.33 -34.63
CA LEU A 855 -7.64 21.63 -34.13
C LEU A 855 -6.64 22.33 -35.04
N SER A 856 -6.83 23.61 -35.27
CA SER A 856 -5.87 24.48 -35.95
C SER A 856 -4.67 24.80 -35.07
N ASN A 857 -3.57 25.28 -35.64
CA ASN A 857 -2.39 25.67 -34.86
C ASN A 857 -2.71 26.79 -33.83
N VAL A 858 -3.75 27.60 -34.06
CA VAL A 858 -4.22 28.63 -33.15
C VAL A 858 -4.88 27.98 -31.91
N GLU A 859 -5.74 27.00 -32.13
CA GLU A 859 -6.42 26.26 -31.08
C GLU A 859 -5.45 25.38 -30.29
N ILE A 860 -4.48 24.75 -30.95
CA ILE A 860 -3.39 24.00 -30.28
C ILE A 860 -2.55 24.96 -29.41
N ALA A 861 -2.29 26.18 -29.87
CA ALA A 861 -1.56 27.17 -29.12
C ALA A 861 -2.33 27.60 -27.84
N ALA A 862 -3.65 27.79 -27.97
CA ALA A 862 -4.54 28.10 -26.85
C ALA A 862 -4.59 26.95 -25.84
N GLU A 863 -4.77 25.71 -26.30
CA GLU A 863 -4.85 24.51 -25.49
C GLU A 863 -3.56 24.25 -24.68
N LEU A 864 -2.42 24.47 -25.30
CA LEU A 864 -1.11 24.27 -24.68
C LEU A 864 -0.55 25.50 -23.96
N SER A 865 -1.31 26.60 -23.90
CA SER A 865 -0.88 27.89 -23.33
C SER A 865 0.46 28.39 -23.94
N LEU A 866 0.61 28.24 -25.29
CA LEU A 866 1.79 28.64 -26.04
C LEU A 866 1.47 29.80 -27.01
N SER A 867 2.52 30.48 -27.48
CA SER A 867 2.34 31.37 -28.60
C SER A 867 2.12 30.60 -29.91
N ILE A 868 1.30 31.13 -30.81
CA ILE A 868 1.08 30.54 -32.14
C ILE A 868 2.40 30.36 -32.91
N ASN A 869 3.35 31.26 -32.71
CA ASN A 869 4.67 31.21 -33.38
C ASN A 869 5.49 30.05 -32.82
N THR A 870 5.39 29.76 -31.49
CA THR A 870 6.03 28.61 -30.85
C THR A 870 5.48 27.30 -31.42
N VAL A 871 4.15 27.18 -31.53
CA VAL A 871 3.52 26.00 -32.13
C VAL A 871 3.94 25.81 -33.58
N LYS A 872 3.92 26.89 -34.41
CA LYS A 872 4.38 26.83 -35.80
C LYS A 872 5.84 26.39 -35.94
N THR A 873 6.70 26.81 -35.02
CA THR A 873 8.11 26.39 -35.01
C THR A 873 8.25 24.89 -34.68
N HIS A 874 7.54 24.40 -33.66
CA HIS A 874 7.55 22.99 -33.38
C HIS A 874 6.94 22.14 -34.48
N VAL A 875 5.86 22.57 -35.10
CA VAL A 875 5.25 21.90 -36.26
C VAL A 875 6.23 21.80 -37.43
N ARG A 876 6.98 22.84 -37.70
CA ARG A 876 8.04 22.83 -38.75
C ARG A 876 9.14 21.82 -38.39
N ASN A 877 9.58 21.78 -37.14
CA ASN A 877 10.59 20.84 -36.67
C ASN A 877 10.08 19.40 -36.75
N ILE A 878 8.82 19.15 -36.33
CA ILE A 878 8.17 17.85 -36.44
C ILE A 878 8.16 17.40 -37.92
N TYR A 879 7.75 18.28 -38.85
CA TYR A 879 7.71 17.93 -40.28
C TYR A 879 9.11 17.60 -40.78
N ARG A 880 10.13 18.39 -40.43
CA ARG A 880 11.52 18.11 -40.80
C ARG A 880 12.02 16.80 -40.26
N LYS A 881 11.78 16.49 -38.96
CA LYS A 881 12.25 15.28 -38.30
C LYS A 881 11.54 14.03 -38.80
N LEU A 882 10.26 14.16 -39.17
CA LEU A 882 9.47 13.08 -39.75
C LEU A 882 9.59 13.03 -41.29
N ASP A 883 10.39 13.91 -41.92
CA ASP A 883 10.52 14.06 -43.39
C ASP A 883 9.15 14.16 -44.09
N ALA A 884 8.24 14.95 -43.49
CA ALA A 884 6.88 15.17 -44.00
C ALA A 884 6.69 16.60 -44.46
N THR A 885 5.84 16.78 -45.47
CA THR A 885 5.55 18.12 -46.05
C THR A 885 4.19 18.66 -45.61
N ARG A 886 3.30 17.80 -45.15
CA ARG A 886 1.92 18.12 -44.78
C ARG A 886 1.51 17.46 -43.47
N ARG A 887 0.53 18.05 -42.77
CA ARG A 887 -0.02 17.58 -41.50
C ARG A 887 -0.42 16.09 -41.53
N ARG A 888 -1.22 15.70 -42.56
CA ARG A 888 -1.68 14.32 -42.72
C ARG A 888 -0.51 13.34 -42.93
N GLU A 889 0.50 13.75 -43.64
CA GLU A 889 1.69 12.95 -43.90
C GLU A 889 2.54 12.78 -42.64
N ALA A 890 2.73 13.86 -41.85
CA ALA A 890 3.45 13.80 -40.60
C ALA A 890 2.75 12.86 -39.58
N VAL A 891 1.42 12.95 -39.48
CA VAL A 891 0.63 12.07 -38.61
C VAL A 891 0.72 10.61 -39.09
N ARG A 892 0.62 10.32 -40.37
CA ARG A 892 0.76 8.97 -40.91
C ARG A 892 2.15 8.40 -40.62
N ARG A 893 3.24 9.14 -40.93
CA ARG A 893 4.62 8.70 -40.64
C ARG A 893 4.90 8.51 -39.15
N ALA A 894 4.35 9.38 -38.33
CA ALA A 894 4.47 9.22 -36.88
C ALA A 894 3.79 7.94 -36.39
N ARG A 895 2.67 7.54 -36.96
CA ARG A 895 2.00 6.25 -36.68
C ARG A 895 2.82 5.09 -37.21
N ASP A 896 3.34 5.15 -38.43
CA ASP A 896 4.19 4.11 -39.00
C ASP A 896 5.46 3.89 -38.15
N LEU A 897 5.97 4.94 -37.53
CA LEU A 897 7.12 4.92 -36.64
C LEU A 897 6.74 4.68 -35.14
N ARG A 898 5.46 4.48 -34.84
CA ARG A 898 4.93 4.26 -33.48
C ARG A 898 5.28 5.37 -32.47
N LEU A 899 5.31 6.61 -32.91
CA LEU A 899 5.58 7.78 -32.07
C LEU A 899 4.31 8.38 -31.44
N ILE A 900 3.15 8.08 -32.03
CA ILE A 900 1.82 8.53 -31.60
C ILE A 900 0.78 7.48 -31.96
#